data_4fad1e951102316459b42760c21b378d
#
_entry.id   4fad1e951102316459b42760c21b378d
#
_cell.length_a   1.000
_cell.length_b   1.000
_cell.length_c   1.000
_cell.angle_alpha   90.00
_cell.angle_beta   90.00
_cell.angle_gamma   90.00
#
_symmetry.space_group_name_H-M   'P 1'
#
loop_
_entity.id
_entity.type
_entity.pdbx_description
1 polymer ?
#
loop_
_entity_poly.entity_id
_entity_poly.type
_entity_poly.pdbx_seq_one_letter_code
_entity_poly.pdbx_strand_id
1 'polypeptide(L)'
;MIAETTILFSTQAEVVRYRKCLAAQAADSALGVNVTTPNALVEELWEVWGTGERLVSDTQRRLIIKQLLAEQSDWVDSPGTAELLVRFLCEYLCEVDEAFLCAYESDLTPSDRDIVCFIKKYQEALVQVQLIEPVQALKQLASCVQLGNIIVRTQDKLPTYYRSFLAAVAKEVRIEQAQIEAPSRGGDGASSTTGEEVSSKEYVLLKPAGSSVRAFMVDQAIRAGGVGTRIVVTSPNPVVACDLLKHSLCAQGYTVMLDAQKTFRETLFGQAYCALAGIANDQAQLSYNELVEAALLYLNSPYAQIPPSQAERLASAFRSDRSITREDVHAALASSKNFGVFESLFEDTEGGIVLSYFEGLIHSLDLDEVQKVAERAAIARLKQLYFDAADLGVDAYELVPLAERISVPYGYSIAQAEEGSALVKAEKIPSFLEDDRAGMPCILFTTFEQASALPKHSCDQVVLTELNNESYSGKIHRSTLSDFLERYGLPFEDHTIETLEARFKRVCALACMQVVFEYERYDRNGESCYPAFFLETFMNERALAGCPVEVREAGEEAFDSASRLSLQPVELEAEMPAERGVLNAEDRMHLLTYEQDKEGIERLVVSPSAIETYRSCPYKWFVERKLRLDDEGEAFGGREMGTFVHGVFQRFYEAWALQGYDRVTPETLSLAQELLASVFEEYADEQKSMQPGDRLIAVSELERQELEQLKSKLLANLSFQQNLFKDFHVRSHEYAIRAQDKVTYGGAIINGRIDRVDVDDKGNFIVIDYKGSIAKYAAGFDPDALDEEESFESPEKIQALIYAQALRRKEGLQPKAALYLSYSTKNEQALMRGSLAQTLIESETLSRSSCVKGNFASYLDLVEEDIARTIERMESGDVAPDPRTKDACTYCPVLYCEKRANGS
;
A
#
# COMPACT_ATOMS: atom_id res chain seq x y z
N MET A 1 -40.39 -24.97 25.75
CA MET A 1 -40.01 -25.41 27.11
C MET A 1 -38.66 -24.78 27.40
N ILE A 2 -38.56 -24.03 28.46
CA ILE A 2 -37.29 -23.47 28.90
C ILE A 2 -36.43 -24.64 29.40
N ALA A 3 -35.17 -24.74 28.91
CA ALA A 3 -34.27 -25.82 29.28
C ALA A 3 -33.95 -25.77 30.81
N GLU A 4 -33.78 -26.92 31.43
CA GLU A 4 -33.42 -27.00 32.86
C GLU A 4 -32.03 -26.42 33.10
N THR A 5 -31.14 -26.54 32.10
CA THR A 5 -29.79 -25.99 32.19
C THR A 5 -29.40 -25.37 30.83
N THR A 6 -28.91 -24.15 30.87
CA THR A 6 -28.34 -23.47 29.66
C THR A 6 -26.85 -23.29 29.86
N ILE A 7 -26.07 -23.66 28.83
CA ILE A 7 -24.63 -23.54 28.83
C ILE A 7 -24.21 -22.49 27.75
N LEU A 8 -23.50 -21.46 28.16
CA LEU A 8 -23.08 -20.36 27.32
C LEU A 8 -21.60 -20.49 26.95
N PHE A 9 -21.31 -20.48 25.66
CA PHE A 9 -19.96 -20.45 25.09
C PHE A 9 -19.70 -19.14 24.34
N SER A 10 -18.43 -18.75 24.18
CA SER A 10 -18.07 -17.52 23.43
C SER A 10 -18.40 -17.64 21.95
N THR A 11 -18.21 -18.80 21.34
CA THR A 11 -18.29 -18.97 19.90
C THR A 11 -19.22 -20.09 19.47
N GLN A 12 -19.84 -19.97 18.31
CA GLN A 12 -20.69 -21.02 17.73
C GLN A 12 -19.89 -22.30 17.46
N ALA A 13 -18.60 -22.22 17.16
CA ALA A 13 -17.74 -23.38 16.98
C ALA A 13 -17.62 -24.21 18.28
N GLU A 14 -17.49 -23.56 19.43
CA GLU A 14 -17.47 -24.22 20.74
C GLU A 14 -18.84 -24.87 21.03
N VAL A 15 -19.95 -24.19 20.73
CA VAL A 15 -21.33 -24.73 20.85
C VAL A 15 -21.47 -26.02 20.05
N VAL A 16 -21.13 -26.00 18.78
CA VAL A 16 -21.22 -27.18 17.89
C VAL A 16 -20.36 -28.32 18.42
N ARG A 17 -19.14 -28.01 18.83
CA ARG A 17 -18.21 -29.02 19.38
C ARG A 17 -18.75 -29.66 20.65
N TYR A 18 -19.24 -28.83 21.57
CA TYR A 18 -19.79 -29.33 22.83
C TYR A 18 -21.06 -30.16 22.61
N ARG A 19 -21.95 -29.75 21.67
CA ARG A 19 -23.13 -30.54 21.27
C ARG A 19 -22.72 -31.90 20.70
N LYS A 20 -21.66 -31.99 19.87
CA LYS A 20 -21.11 -33.28 19.40
C LYS A 20 -20.62 -34.17 20.56
N CYS A 21 -19.91 -33.58 21.52
CA CYS A 21 -19.44 -34.30 22.71
C CYS A 21 -20.64 -34.84 23.54
N LEU A 22 -21.67 -34.04 23.77
CA LEU A 22 -22.89 -34.47 24.48
C LEU A 22 -23.59 -35.62 23.72
N ALA A 23 -23.70 -35.51 22.42
CA ALA A 23 -24.33 -36.56 21.59
C ALA A 23 -23.55 -37.91 21.62
N ALA A 24 -22.23 -37.85 21.82
CA ALA A 24 -21.38 -39.04 21.94
C ALA A 24 -21.43 -39.70 23.33
N GLN A 25 -21.85 -38.98 24.38
CA GLN A 25 -21.80 -39.46 25.78
C GLN A 25 -23.03 -40.26 26.25
N ALA A 26 -24.14 -40.21 25.67
CA ALA A 26 -25.38 -41.02 25.73
C ALA A 26 -26.64 -40.16 25.50
N ALA A 27 -27.67 -40.73 24.86
CA ALA A 27 -28.89 -40.03 24.45
C ALA A 27 -29.69 -39.40 25.61
N ASP A 28 -29.57 -39.92 26.81
CA ASP A 28 -30.35 -39.43 27.98
C ASP A 28 -29.78 -38.22 28.68
N SER A 29 -28.49 -37.92 28.49
CA SER A 29 -27.84 -36.76 29.19
C SER A 29 -28.03 -35.44 28.44
N ALA A 30 -28.53 -35.45 27.22
CA ALA A 30 -28.72 -34.24 26.40
C ALA A 30 -30.16 -33.65 26.53
N LEU A 31 -31.09 -34.35 27.18
CA LEU A 31 -32.47 -33.87 27.39
C LEU A 31 -32.47 -32.77 28.42
N GLY A 32 -33.03 -31.61 28.08
CA GLY A 32 -33.16 -30.47 29.01
C GLY A 32 -31.96 -29.53 29.09
N VAL A 33 -30.89 -29.75 28.26
CA VAL A 33 -29.74 -28.87 28.18
C VAL A 33 -29.78 -28.02 26.89
N ASN A 34 -29.83 -26.70 27.04
CA ASN A 34 -29.61 -25.76 25.93
C ASN A 34 -28.13 -25.33 25.90
N VAL A 35 -27.52 -25.43 24.73
CA VAL A 35 -26.11 -25.00 24.52
C VAL A 35 -26.11 -23.93 23.45
N THR A 36 -25.72 -22.71 23.81
CA THR A 36 -25.83 -21.54 22.94
C THR A 36 -24.74 -20.49 23.23
N THR A 37 -24.74 -19.41 22.46
CA THR A 37 -23.91 -18.21 22.75
C THR A 37 -24.75 -17.15 23.46
N PRO A 38 -24.15 -16.16 24.14
CA PRO A 38 -24.89 -15.07 24.77
C PRO A 38 -25.83 -14.33 23.80
N ASN A 39 -25.35 -13.98 22.60
CA ASN A 39 -26.17 -13.27 21.61
C ASN A 39 -27.33 -14.11 21.11
N ALA A 40 -27.10 -15.39 20.76
CA ALA A 40 -28.15 -16.26 20.31
C ALA A 40 -29.22 -16.52 21.41
N LEU A 41 -28.81 -16.53 22.70
CA LEU A 41 -29.77 -16.62 23.79
C LEU A 41 -30.68 -15.38 23.84
N VAL A 42 -30.13 -14.18 23.65
CA VAL A 42 -30.96 -12.95 23.61
C VAL A 42 -31.92 -12.98 22.44
N GLU A 43 -31.45 -13.37 21.26
CA GLU A 43 -32.29 -13.51 20.05
C GLU A 43 -33.45 -14.50 20.29
N GLU A 44 -33.13 -15.71 20.79
CA GLU A 44 -34.14 -16.73 21.12
C GLU A 44 -35.20 -16.24 22.14
N LEU A 45 -34.76 -15.55 23.18
CA LEU A 45 -35.65 -15.02 24.23
C LEU A 45 -36.47 -13.84 23.69
N TRP A 46 -35.85 -12.96 22.89
CA TRP A 46 -36.55 -11.81 22.33
C TRP A 46 -37.60 -12.20 21.30
N GLU A 47 -37.33 -13.20 20.46
CA GLU A 47 -38.28 -13.73 19.51
C GLU A 47 -39.57 -14.25 20.20
N VAL A 48 -39.42 -14.82 21.40
CA VAL A 48 -40.55 -15.42 22.13
C VAL A 48 -41.25 -14.42 23.03
N TRP A 49 -40.53 -13.53 23.69
CA TRP A 49 -41.01 -12.66 24.77
C TRP A 49 -40.92 -11.17 24.46
N GLY A 50 -40.38 -10.81 23.35
CA GLY A 50 -40.20 -9.42 22.93
C GLY A 50 -41.50 -8.72 22.55
N THR A 51 -41.45 -7.41 22.47
CA THR A 51 -42.60 -6.53 22.21
C THR A 51 -42.83 -6.26 20.69
N GLY A 52 -42.04 -6.87 19.83
CA GLY A 52 -42.21 -6.83 18.37
C GLY A 52 -41.14 -6.02 17.61
N GLU A 53 -40.32 -5.26 18.30
CA GLU A 53 -39.19 -4.62 17.70
C GLU A 53 -38.10 -5.65 17.34
N ARG A 54 -37.32 -5.36 16.33
CA ARG A 54 -36.16 -6.18 15.97
C ARG A 54 -34.92 -5.74 16.74
N LEU A 55 -34.07 -6.70 17.11
CA LEU A 55 -32.76 -6.38 17.66
C LEU A 55 -31.89 -5.67 16.62
N VAL A 56 -31.27 -4.57 17.01
CA VAL A 56 -30.39 -3.80 16.12
C VAL A 56 -29.13 -4.61 15.79
N SER A 57 -28.80 -4.70 14.52
CA SER A 57 -27.52 -5.28 14.10
C SER A 57 -26.36 -4.30 14.29
N ASP A 58 -25.13 -4.81 14.30
CA ASP A 58 -23.93 -3.96 14.38
C ASP A 58 -23.84 -2.98 13.20
N THR A 59 -24.25 -3.41 12.02
CA THR A 59 -24.36 -2.58 10.81
C THR A 59 -25.35 -1.43 11.00
N GLN A 60 -26.57 -1.75 11.39
CA GLN A 60 -27.62 -0.75 11.60
C GLN A 60 -27.22 0.29 12.64
N ARG A 61 -26.62 -0.16 13.73
CA ARG A 61 -26.09 0.71 14.77
C ARG A 61 -25.08 1.71 14.22
N ARG A 62 -24.09 1.23 13.45
CA ARG A 62 -23.05 2.08 12.82
C ARG A 62 -23.63 3.08 11.84
N LEU A 63 -24.60 2.67 11.04
CA LEU A 63 -25.30 3.55 10.09
C LEU A 63 -26.06 4.66 10.82
N ILE A 64 -26.85 4.31 11.83
CA ILE A 64 -27.60 5.29 12.64
C ILE A 64 -26.62 6.28 13.32
N ILE A 65 -25.52 5.77 13.91
CA ILE A 65 -24.50 6.63 14.53
C ILE A 65 -23.90 7.58 13.50
N LYS A 66 -23.56 7.09 12.31
CA LYS A 66 -23.00 7.92 11.23
C LYS A 66 -23.96 9.02 10.79
N GLN A 67 -25.23 8.71 10.59
CA GLN A 67 -26.25 9.71 10.27
C GLN A 67 -26.36 10.79 11.34
N LEU A 68 -26.37 10.38 12.62
CA LEU A 68 -26.45 11.32 13.73
C LEU A 68 -25.17 12.17 13.87
N LEU A 69 -23.99 11.62 13.58
CA LEU A 69 -22.75 12.39 13.58
C LEU A 69 -22.69 13.41 12.46
N ALA A 70 -23.22 13.10 11.30
CA ALA A 70 -23.29 14.04 10.17
C ALA A 70 -24.20 15.26 10.47
N GLU A 71 -25.20 15.11 11.34
CA GLU A 71 -26.07 16.19 11.80
C GLU A 71 -25.44 17.08 12.88
N GLN A 72 -24.34 16.66 13.51
CA GLN A 72 -23.70 17.36 14.62
C GLN A 72 -22.40 18.03 14.17
N SER A 73 -22.42 19.35 14.06
CA SER A 73 -21.27 20.16 13.61
C SER A 73 -20.06 20.14 14.56
N ASP A 74 -20.25 19.78 15.84
CA ASP A 74 -19.22 19.91 16.87
C ASP A 74 -18.46 18.59 17.14
N TRP A 75 -18.90 17.49 16.58
CA TRP A 75 -18.28 16.20 16.72
C TRP A 75 -17.54 15.79 15.44
N VAL A 76 -16.38 15.19 15.62
CA VAL A 76 -15.60 14.71 14.46
C VAL A 76 -16.23 13.42 13.93
N ASP A 77 -16.78 13.48 12.73
CA ASP A 77 -17.20 12.27 12.01
C ASP A 77 -15.95 11.50 11.58
N SER A 78 -15.55 10.56 12.41
CA SER A 78 -14.42 9.67 12.15
C SER A 78 -14.76 8.23 12.51
N PRO A 79 -14.10 7.26 11.85
CA PRO A 79 -14.27 5.84 12.22
C PRO A 79 -13.98 5.53 13.68
N GLY A 80 -13.04 6.26 14.30
CA GLY A 80 -12.71 6.10 15.71
C GLY A 80 -13.82 6.61 16.63
N THR A 81 -14.43 7.75 16.31
CA THR A 81 -15.57 8.28 17.05
C THR A 81 -16.77 7.33 16.99
N ALA A 82 -17.08 6.82 15.80
CA ALA A 82 -18.16 5.86 15.62
C ALA A 82 -17.92 4.58 16.43
N GLU A 83 -16.70 4.05 16.46
CA GLU A 83 -16.36 2.85 17.24
C GLU A 83 -16.51 3.04 18.74
N LEU A 84 -16.08 4.19 19.26
CA LEU A 84 -16.27 4.54 20.67
C LEU A 84 -17.75 4.63 21.03
N LEU A 85 -18.57 5.25 20.17
CA LEU A 85 -20.00 5.35 20.36
C LEU A 85 -20.71 3.99 20.28
N VAL A 86 -20.33 3.12 19.34
CA VAL A 86 -20.84 1.75 19.25
C VAL A 86 -20.63 1.03 20.58
N ARG A 87 -19.40 1.00 21.08
CA ARG A 87 -19.08 0.34 22.36
C ARG A 87 -19.87 0.95 23.52
N PHE A 88 -19.94 2.26 23.58
CA PHE A 88 -20.67 2.97 24.64
C PHE A 88 -22.15 2.64 24.61
N LEU A 89 -22.82 2.72 23.47
CA LEU A 89 -24.25 2.46 23.34
C LEU A 89 -24.61 1.00 23.61
N CYS A 90 -23.79 0.04 23.16
CA CYS A 90 -24.00 -1.37 23.44
C CYS A 90 -24.05 -1.69 24.94
N GLU A 91 -23.27 -0.99 25.75
CA GLU A 91 -23.09 -1.33 27.17
C GLU A 91 -23.86 -0.40 28.13
N TYR A 92 -23.93 0.91 27.82
CA TYR A 92 -24.32 1.94 28.74
C TYR A 92 -25.61 2.70 28.38
N LEU A 93 -26.26 2.35 27.27
CA LEU A 93 -27.48 3.04 26.83
C LEU A 93 -28.57 3.08 27.92
N CYS A 94 -28.72 2.04 28.73
CA CYS A 94 -29.72 1.93 29.78
C CYS A 94 -29.31 2.56 31.12
N GLU A 95 -28.04 2.95 31.24
CA GLU A 95 -27.54 3.60 32.47
C GLU A 95 -27.79 5.12 32.48
N VAL A 96 -28.00 5.70 31.28
CA VAL A 96 -28.34 7.12 31.10
C VAL A 96 -29.83 7.26 30.87
N ASP A 97 -30.63 6.88 31.88
CA ASP A 97 -32.08 6.91 31.83
C ASP A 97 -32.65 8.17 32.52
N GLU A 98 -33.98 8.23 32.67
CA GLU A 98 -34.67 9.32 33.34
C GLU A 98 -34.23 9.51 34.80
N ALA A 99 -33.88 8.43 35.50
CA ALA A 99 -33.42 8.50 36.88
C ALA A 99 -32.04 9.17 36.97
N PHE A 100 -31.13 8.82 36.03
CA PHE A 100 -29.83 9.48 35.90
C PHE A 100 -30.01 10.99 35.64
N LEU A 101 -30.87 11.36 34.68
CA LEU A 101 -31.13 12.76 34.35
C LEU A 101 -31.70 13.53 35.54
N CYS A 102 -32.66 12.95 36.29
CA CYS A 102 -33.18 13.58 37.48
C CYS A 102 -32.11 13.80 38.57
N ALA A 103 -31.13 12.90 38.65
CA ALA A 103 -30.06 12.97 39.67
C ALA A 103 -28.97 13.99 39.30
N TYR A 104 -28.62 14.15 38.02
CA TYR A 104 -27.41 14.86 37.59
C TYR A 104 -27.63 16.00 36.59
N GLU A 105 -28.89 16.36 36.22
CA GLU A 105 -29.15 17.36 35.19
C GLU A 105 -28.51 18.73 35.45
N SER A 106 -28.44 19.13 36.74
CA SER A 106 -27.78 20.38 37.15
C SER A 106 -26.26 20.34 37.06
N ASP A 107 -25.66 19.16 37.12
CA ASP A 107 -24.23 18.94 37.25
C ASP A 107 -23.57 18.63 35.90
N LEU A 108 -24.37 18.40 34.86
CA LEU A 108 -23.87 18.10 33.50
C LEU A 108 -23.07 19.29 32.94
N THR A 109 -21.84 19.00 32.52
CA THR A 109 -21.04 19.94 31.72
C THR A 109 -21.65 20.13 30.31
N PRO A 110 -21.29 21.16 29.56
CA PRO A 110 -21.75 21.30 28.16
C PRO A 110 -21.49 20.04 27.31
N SER A 111 -20.26 19.46 27.38
CA SER A 111 -19.91 18.24 26.69
C SER A 111 -20.73 17.01 27.15
N ASP A 112 -21.06 16.93 28.43
CA ASP A 112 -21.90 15.83 28.94
C ASP A 112 -23.33 15.95 28.43
N ARG A 113 -23.85 17.19 28.29
CA ARG A 113 -25.17 17.42 27.67
C ARG A 113 -25.22 17.00 26.21
N ASP A 114 -24.13 17.19 25.48
CA ASP A 114 -24.04 16.74 24.09
C ASP A 114 -24.10 15.22 24.01
N ILE A 115 -23.41 14.49 24.92
CA ILE A 115 -23.48 13.03 25.02
C ILE A 115 -24.91 12.58 25.32
N VAL A 116 -25.56 13.19 26.32
CA VAL A 116 -26.95 12.88 26.68
C VAL A 116 -27.91 13.17 25.51
N CYS A 117 -27.71 14.29 24.84
CA CYS A 117 -28.50 14.66 23.64
C CYS A 117 -28.34 13.62 22.53
N PHE A 118 -27.11 13.18 22.29
CA PHE A 118 -26.83 12.13 21.31
C PHE A 118 -27.54 10.82 21.67
N ILE A 119 -27.45 10.38 22.91
CA ILE A 119 -28.15 9.17 23.39
C ILE A 119 -29.66 9.26 23.13
N LYS A 120 -30.28 10.41 23.45
CA LYS A 120 -31.72 10.62 23.19
C LYS A 120 -32.06 10.52 21.70
N LYS A 121 -31.32 11.21 20.87
CA LYS A 121 -31.49 11.14 19.40
C LYS A 121 -31.31 9.71 18.88
N TYR A 122 -30.34 8.98 19.40
CA TYR A 122 -30.13 7.59 19.03
C TYR A 122 -31.33 6.71 19.41
N GLN A 123 -31.87 6.87 20.62
CA GLN A 123 -33.07 6.14 21.06
C GLN A 123 -34.31 6.50 20.21
N GLU A 124 -34.46 7.78 19.87
CA GLU A 124 -35.54 8.23 18.97
C GLU A 124 -35.41 7.61 17.58
N ALA A 125 -34.19 7.57 17.03
CA ALA A 125 -33.92 6.92 15.75
C ALA A 125 -34.25 5.42 15.76
N LEU A 126 -33.89 4.69 16.83
CA LEU A 126 -34.24 3.27 16.98
C LEU A 126 -35.74 3.06 16.96
N VAL A 127 -36.49 3.89 17.71
CA VAL A 127 -37.97 3.80 17.76
C VAL A 127 -38.62 4.04 16.38
N GLN A 128 -38.09 5.03 15.60
CA GLN A 128 -38.60 5.32 14.28
C GLN A 128 -38.50 4.14 13.31
N VAL A 129 -37.44 3.33 13.42
CA VAL A 129 -37.20 2.16 12.56
C VAL A 129 -37.58 0.83 13.21
N GLN A 130 -38.28 0.87 14.36
CA GLN A 130 -38.72 -0.31 15.13
C GLN A 130 -37.57 -1.28 15.48
N LEU A 131 -36.44 -0.70 15.92
CA LEU A 131 -35.29 -1.43 16.42
C LEU A 131 -35.11 -1.23 17.91
N ILE A 132 -34.46 -2.21 18.56
CA ILE A 132 -34.13 -2.14 19.99
C ILE A 132 -32.71 -2.66 20.23
N GLU A 133 -31.98 -2.02 21.14
CA GLU A 133 -30.67 -2.51 21.57
C GLU A 133 -30.78 -3.76 22.44
N PRO A 134 -29.84 -4.72 22.32
CA PRO A 134 -29.81 -5.91 23.19
C PRO A 134 -29.82 -5.58 24.69
N VAL A 135 -29.18 -4.50 25.12
CA VAL A 135 -29.20 -4.06 26.54
C VAL A 135 -30.57 -3.62 26.97
N GLN A 136 -31.35 -2.95 26.14
CA GLN A 136 -32.74 -2.57 26.41
C GLN A 136 -33.66 -3.79 26.41
N ALA A 137 -33.46 -4.69 25.41
CA ALA A 137 -34.21 -5.95 25.30
C ALA A 137 -34.03 -6.80 26.58
N LEU A 138 -32.79 -6.96 27.08
CA LEU A 138 -32.50 -7.68 28.31
C LEU A 138 -33.13 -7.04 29.53
N LYS A 139 -33.17 -5.70 29.62
CA LYS A 139 -33.86 -4.98 30.72
C LYS A 139 -35.35 -5.29 30.73
N GLN A 140 -35.99 -5.39 29.56
CA GLN A 140 -37.41 -5.77 29.47
C GLN A 140 -37.62 -7.26 29.77
N LEU A 141 -36.79 -8.15 29.22
CA LEU A 141 -36.85 -9.60 29.44
C LEU A 141 -36.68 -9.97 30.94
N ALA A 142 -35.90 -9.20 31.69
CA ALA A 142 -35.69 -9.44 33.12
C ALA A 142 -36.98 -9.44 33.95
N SER A 143 -38.04 -8.78 33.46
CA SER A 143 -39.35 -8.73 34.14
C SER A 143 -40.29 -9.89 33.84
N CYS A 144 -40.06 -10.63 32.73
CA CYS A 144 -41.02 -11.62 32.24
C CYS A 144 -40.44 -13.03 32.03
N VAL A 145 -39.13 -13.19 32.05
CA VAL A 145 -38.47 -14.48 31.81
C VAL A 145 -37.90 -15.06 33.08
N GLN A 146 -38.06 -16.38 33.27
CA GLN A 146 -37.34 -17.15 34.28
C GLN A 146 -36.60 -18.30 33.63
N LEU A 147 -35.30 -18.40 33.86
CA LEU A 147 -34.43 -19.43 33.31
C LEU A 147 -34.08 -20.48 34.37
N GLY A 148 -33.72 -21.69 33.93
CA GLY A 148 -33.16 -22.73 34.80
C GLY A 148 -31.75 -22.39 35.29
N ASN A 149 -30.91 -23.40 35.47
CA ASN A 149 -29.50 -23.19 35.84
C ASN A 149 -28.70 -22.71 34.60
N ILE A 150 -27.78 -21.80 34.85
CA ILE A 150 -26.91 -21.27 33.78
C ILE A 150 -25.45 -21.57 34.10
N ILE A 151 -24.75 -22.14 33.15
CA ILE A 151 -23.32 -22.39 33.21
C ILE A 151 -22.64 -21.49 32.18
N VAL A 152 -21.85 -20.54 32.65
CA VAL A 152 -21.11 -19.63 31.77
C VAL A 152 -19.72 -20.20 31.53
N ARG A 153 -19.41 -20.54 30.28
CA ARG A 153 -18.10 -21.03 29.83
C ARG A 153 -17.51 -20.12 28.75
N THR A 154 -17.82 -18.83 28.81
CA THR A 154 -17.26 -17.85 27.87
C THR A 154 -15.79 -17.60 28.14
N GLN A 155 -15.03 -17.31 27.06
CA GLN A 155 -13.63 -16.97 27.18
C GLN A 155 -13.44 -15.60 27.83
N ASP A 156 -14.27 -14.66 27.39
CA ASP A 156 -14.28 -13.31 27.86
C ASP A 156 -15.33 -13.14 28.98
N LYS A 157 -15.09 -12.19 29.84
CA LYS A 157 -16.03 -11.84 30.90
C LYS A 157 -17.28 -11.21 30.26
N LEU A 158 -18.45 -11.71 30.61
CA LEU A 158 -19.70 -11.13 30.12
C LEU A 158 -19.86 -9.68 30.58
N PRO A 159 -20.40 -8.76 29.74
CA PRO A 159 -20.70 -7.38 30.14
C PRO A 159 -21.55 -7.30 31.42
N THR A 160 -21.40 -6.22 32.14
CA THR A 160 -22.09 -6.02 33.46
C THR A 160 -23.61 -6.14 33.31
N TYR A 161 -24.19 -5.51 32.28
CA TYR A 161 -25.63 -5.58 32.02
C TYR A 161 -26.11 -7.01 31.78
N TYR A 162 -25.32 -7.82 31.08
CA TYR A 162 -25.68 -9.21 30.81
C TYR A 162 -25.58 -10.07 32.07
N ARG A 163 -24.55 -9.89 32.89
CA ARG A 163 -24.40 -10.56 34.18
C ARG A 163 -25.56 -10.21 35.14
N SER A 164 -25.96 -8.95 35.16
CA SER A 164 -27.11 -8.49 35.95
C SER A 164 -28.41 -9.12 35.49
N PHE A 165 -28.62 -9.23 34.19
CA PHE A 165 -29.77 -9.96 33.61
C PHE A 165 -29.79 -11.42 34.07
N LEU A 166 -28.66 -12.16 33.87
CA LEU A 166 -28.59 -13.56 34.28
C LEU A 166 -28.86 -13.74 35.76
N ALA A 167 -28.32 -12.86 36.63
CA ALA A 167 -28.55 -12.91 38.07
C ALA A 167 -30.02 -12.69 38.42
N ALA A 168 -30.77 -11.89 37.63
CA ALA A 168 -32.18 -11.63 37.86
C ALA A 168 -33.11 -12.77 37.43
N VAL A 169 -32.78 -13.47 36.33
CA VAL A 169 -33.69 -14.42 35.68
C VAL A 169 -33.33 -15.89 35.90
N ALA A 170 -32.10 -16.22 36.23
CA ALA A 170 -31.62 -17.57 36.41
C ALA A 170 -31.85 -18.08 37.82
N LYS A 171 -32.17 -19.38 37.96
CA LYS A 171 -32.25 -20.05 39.24
C LYS A 171 -30.89 -20.13 39.96
N GLU A 172 -29.82 -20.41 39.18
CA GLU A 172 -28.46 -20.46 39.64
C GLU A 172 -27.52 -20.10 38.47
N VAL A 173 -26.49 -19.28 38.71
CA VAL A 173 -25.46 -18.96 37.71
C VAL A 173 -24.12 -19.50 38.19
N ARG A 174 -23.49 -20.36 37.42
CA ARG A 174 -22.16 -20.89 37.68
C ARG A 174 -21.22 -20.42 36.58
N ILE A 175 -20.08 -19.86 36.93
CA ILE A 175 -19.02 -19.49 36.00
C ILE A 175 -17.97 -20.57 36.03
N GLU A 176 -17.80 -21.29 34.93
CA GLU A 176 -16.81 -22.34 34.78
C GLU A 176 -15.77 -21.90 33.77
N GLN A 177 -14.56 -21.55 34.21
CA GLN A 177 -13.45 -21.18 33.32
C GLN A 177 -12.78 -22.38 32.62
N ALA A 178 -13.35 -23.57 32.76
CA ALA A 178 -12.79 -24.82 32.23
C ALA A 178 -12.84 -24.82 30.68
N GLN A 179 -11.69 -24.78 30.05
CA GLN A 179 -11.51 -25.09 28.63
C GLN A 179 -11.87 -26.55 28.37
N ILE A 180 -12.56 -26.85 27.29
CA ILE A 180 -12.91 -28.21 26.88
C ILE A 180 -11.62 -29.02 26.66
N GLU A 181 -11.58 -30.25 27.17
CA GLU A 181 -10.46 -31.15 26.85
C GLU A 181 -10.66 -31.77 25.47
N ALA A 182 -9.56 -32.00 24.75
CA ALA A 182 -9.61 -32.72 23.50
C ALA A 182 -10.04 -34.19 23.76
N PRO A 183 -10.82 -34.81 22.88
CA PRO A 183 -11.14 -36.24 23.01
C PRO A 183 -9.83 -37.03 23.03
N SER A 184 -9.72 -37.97 23.96
CA SER A 184 -8.54 -38.85 24.08
C SER A 184 -8.30 -39.58 22.77
N ARG A 185 -7.08 -39.44 22.22
CA ARG A 185 -6.66 -40.15 21.01
C ARG A 185 -6.80 -41.65 21.27
N GLY A 186 -7.66 -42.32 20.51
CA GLY A 186 -8.02 -43.74 20.69
C GLY A 186 -6.83 -44.65 20.75
N GLY A 187 -6.64 -45.29 21.88
CA GLY A 187 -5.74 -46.41 22.13
C GLY A 187 -6.11 -46.99 23.50
N ASP A 188 -6.72 -48.16 23.49
CA ASP A 188 -7.07 -49.07 24.56
C ASP A 188 -6.97 -48.62 26.02
N GLY A 189 -8.17 -48.62 26.66
CA GLY A 189 -8.38 -49.01 28.04
C GLY A 189 -7.30 -48.65 29.06
N ALA A 190 -7.13 -47.42 29.44
CA ALA A 190 -6.42 -47.11 30.68
C ALA A 190 -7.32 -46.28 31.59
N SER A 191 -7.62 -46.86 32.70
CA SER A 191 -8.38 -46.36 33.83
C SER A 191 -7.94 -44.93 34.20
N SER A 192 -8.96 -44.10 34.54
CA SER A 192 -8.79 -42.84 35.26
C SER A 192 -7.90 -43.02 36.50
N THR A 193 -6.65 -42.70 36.38
CA THR A 193 -5.78 -42.38 37.49
C THR A 193 -5.57 -40.88 37.52
N THR A 194 -6.23 -40.21 38.43
CA THR A 194 -5.87 -38.92 38.97
C THR A 194 -4.49 -39.03 39.57
N GLY A 195 -3.48 -38.70 38.79
CA GLY A 195 -2.09 -38.63 39.21
C GLY A 195 -1.36 -37.68 38.29
N GLU A 196 -0.88 -36.59 38.82
CA GLU A 196 -0.02 -35.59 38.20
C GLU A 196 1.26 -36.27 37.60
N GLU A 197 1.24 -36.73 36.38
CA GLU A 197 2.42 -36.75 35.54
C GLU A 197 2.37 -35.51 34.63
N VAL A 198 2.74 -34.36 35.21
CA VAL A 198 3.18 -33.20 34.46
C VAL A 198 4.47 -33.60 33.76
N SER A 199 4.38 -34.20 32.58
CA SER A 199 5.48 -34.16 31.60
C SER A 199 5.90 -32.67 31.54
N SER A 200 7.16 -32.37 31.84
CA SER A 200 7.67 -31.01 31.96
C SER A 200 7.59 -30.34 30.61
N LYS A 201 6.48 -29.60 30.39
CA LYS A 201 6.26 -28.82 29.20
C LYS A 201 7.44 -27.86 28.99
N GLU A 202 8.04 -27.90 27.84
CA GLU A 202 9.16 -27.03 27.45
C GLU A 202 8.65 -25.67 26.96
N TYR A 203 9.36 -24.60 27.34
CA TYR A 203 9.07 -23.26 26.93
C TYR A 203 10.31 -22.63 26.33
N VAL A 204 10.20 -22.14 25.08
CA VAL A 204 11.29 -21.52 24.32
C VAL A 204 10.87 -20.14 23.85
N LEU A 205 11.76 -19.16 23.98
CA LEU A 205 11.57 -17.82 23.43
C LEU A 205 12.57 -17.57 22.30
N LEU A 206 12.05 -17.27 21.12
CA LEU A 206 12.82 -16.87 19.95
C LEU A 206 12.86 -15.35 19.86
N LYS A 207 14.06 -14.80 19.68
CA LYS A 207 14.29 -13.36 19.47
C LYS A 207 15.06 -13.13 18.18
N PRO A 208 14.42 -13.22 17.02
CA PRO A 208 15.04 -12.86 15.75
C PRO A 208 15.42 -11.38 15.70
N ALA A 209 16.47 -11.04 14.95
CA ALA A 209 16.85 -9.66 14.73
C ALA A 209 15.83 -8.90 13.89
N GLY A 210 15.14 -9.57 12.97
CA GLY A 210 14.11 -9.01 12.12
C GLY A 210 13.30 -10.08 11.40
N SER A 211 12.37 -9.68 10.55
CA SER A 211 11.37 -10.56 9.93
C SER A 211 11.95 -11.69 9.07
N SER A 212 13.08 -11.47 8.39
CA SER A 212 13.75 -12.50 7.58
C SER A 212 14.28 -13.64 8.44
N VAL A 213 14.92 -13.30 9.56
CA VAL A 213 15.45 -14.28 10.52
C VAL A 213 14.32 -14.97 11.27
N ARG A 214 13.20 -14.28 11.51
CA ARG A 214 11.99 -14.82 12.15
C ARG A 214 11.48 -16.07 11.44
N ALA A 215 11.21 -15.98 10.14
CA ALA A 215 10.71 -17.11 9.36
C ALA A 215 11.62 -18.34 9.48
N PHE A 216 12.93 -18.14 9.41
CA PHE A 216 13.92 -19.20 9.57
C PHE A 216 13.92 -19.81 10.98
N MET A 217 13.90 -18.99 12.05
CA MET A 217 13.90 -19.49 13.43
C MET A 217 12.59 -20.23 13.76
N VAL A 218 11.45 -19.74 13.26
CA VAL A 218 10.15 -20.42 13.42
C VAL A 218 10.14 -21.75 12.68
N ASP A 219 10.62 -21.81 11.43
CA ASP A 219 10.75 -23.08 10.68
C ASP A 219 11.65 -24.08 11.42
N GLN A 220 12.79 -23.64 11.95
CA GLN A 220 13.65 -24.50 12.77
C GLN A 220 12.97 -25.00 14.06
N ALA A 221 12.22 -24.14 14.74
CA ALA A 221 11.52 -24.51 15.97
C ALA A 221 10.41 -25.55 15.69
N ILE A 222 9.70 -25.41 14.59
CA ILE A 222 8.71 -26.37 14.12
C ILE A 222 9.37 -27.73 13.85
N ARG A 223 10.50 -27.75 13.14
CA ARG A 223 11.26 -28.99 12.84
C ARG A 223 11.78 -29.68 14.09
N ALA A 224 12.21 -28.90 15.08
CA ALA A 224 12.73 -29.45 16.34
C ALA A 224 11.65 -30.18 17.15
N GLY A 225 10.37 -29.88 16.94
CA GLY A 225 9.23 -30.58 17.56
C GLY A 225 9.02 -32.02 17.11
N GLY A 226 9.70 -32.46 16.07
CA GLY A 226 9.72 -33.88 15.61
C GLY A 226 8.66 -34.22 14.55
N VAL A 227 8.89 -35.28 13.81
CA VAL A 227 8.01 -35.79 12.74
C VAL A 227 6.78 -36.48 13.37
N GLY A 228 5.59 -36.19 12.88
CA GLY A 228 4.34 -36.81 13.39
C GLY A 228 3.58 -35.94 14.40
N THR A 229 4.00 -34.67 14.59
CA THR A 229 3.41 -33.76 15.55
C THR A 229 2.26 -32.91 14.96
N ARG A 230 1.28 -32.59 15.80
CA ARG A 230 0.28 -31.56 15.52
C ARG A 230 0.76 -30.24 16.09
N ILE A 231 0.78 -29.20 15.27
CA ILE A 231 1.32 -27.91 15.62
C ILE A 231 0.29 -26.82 15.34
N VAL A 232 0.14 -25.87 16.26
CA VAL A 232 -0.64 -24.66 16.06
C VAL A 232 0.33 -23.48 16.02
N VAL A 233 0.27 -22.69 14.95
CA VAL A 233 1.03 -21.44 14.79
C VAL A 233 0.05 -20.27 14.83
N THR A 234 0.23 -19.37 15.79
CA THR A 234 -0.60 -18.16 15.87
C THR A 234 0.18 -16.95 15.38
N SER A 235 -0.49 -16.10 14.61
CA SER A 235 0.06 -14.82 14.12
C SER A 235 -1.06 -13.77 14.04
N PRO A 236 -0.77 -12.48 14.23
CA PRO A 236 -1.72 -11.42 13.88
C PRO A 236 -2.15 -11.46 12.41
N ASN A 237 -1.25 -11.90 11.52
CA ASN A 237 -1.56 -12.14 10.12
C ASN A 237 -1.21 -13.59 9.71
N PRO A 238 -2.08 -14.56 9.98
CA PRO A 238 -1.80 -15.96 9.71
C PRO A 238 -1.67 -16.29 8.22
N VAL A 239 -2.24 -15.48 7.32
CA VAL A 239 -2.11 -15.65 5.86
C VAL A 239 -0.65 -15.44 5.46
N VAL A 240 -0.06 -14.34 5.88
CA VAL A 240 1.35 -14.02 5.59
C VAL A 240 2.30 -15.04 6.23
N ALA A 241 2.07 -15.39 7.50
CA ALA A 241 2.88 -16.38 8.19
C ALA A 241 2.83 -17.75 7.49
N CYS A 242 1.65 -18.18 7.05
CA CYS A 242 1.47 -19.42 6.29
C CYS A 242 2.17 -19.36 4.94
N ASP A 243 2.01 -18.27 4.19
CA ASP A 243 2.59 -18.10 2.85
C ASP A 243 4.12 -18.16 2.86
N LEU A 244 4.76 -17.64 3.90
CA LEU A 244 6.21 -17.68 4.08
C LEU A 244 6.73 -19.12 4.32
N LEU A 245 5.96 -19.97 5.01
CA LEU A 245 6.45 -21.26 5.51
C LEU A 245 5.84 -22.47 4.79
N LYS A 246 4.67 -22.33 4.16
CA LYS A 246 3.89 -23.47 3.61
C LYS A 246 4.70 -24.37 2.68
N HIS A 247 5.51 -23.82 1.77
CA HIS A 247 6.29 -24.60 0.82
C HIS A 247 7.40 -25.43 1.50
N SER A 248 8.10 -24.81 2.46
CA SER A 248 9.13 -25.49 3.24
C SER A 248 8.53 -26.62 4.08
N LEU A 249 7.41 -26.36 4.74
CA LEU A 249 6.73 -27.31 5.61
C LEU A 249 6.08 -28.46 4.82
N CYS A 250 5.43 -28.18 3.69
CA CYS A 250 4.88 -29.21 2.81
C CYS A 250 5.99 -30.12 2.24
N ALA A 251 7.15 -29.57 1.87
CA ALA A 251 8.30 -30.35 1.40
C ALA A 251 8.85 -31.29 2.46
N GLN A 252 8.58 -31.03 3.75
CA GLN A 252 8.95 -31.88 4.89
C GLN A 252 7.85 -32.90 5.25
N GLY A 253 6.76 -32.96 4.49
CA GLY A 253 5.67 -33.91 4.69
C GLY A 253 4.58 -33.43 5.64
N TYR A 254 4.58 -32.15 6.06
CA TYR A 254 3.48 -31.59 6.84
C TYR A 254 2.28 -31.28 5.96
N THR A 255 1.08 -31.57 6.47
CA THR A 255 -0.15 -30.98 5.97
C THR A 255 -0.29 -29.59 6.59
N VAL A 256 -0.25 -28.55 5.77
CA VAL A 256 -0.39 -27.15 6.21
C VAL A 256 -1.84 -26.72 6.07
N MET A 257 -2.41 -26.25 7.15
CA MET A 257 -3.78 -25.77 7.23
C MET A 257 -3.77 -24.29 7.60
N LEU A 258 -4.62 -23.51 6.93
CA LEU A 258 -4.88 -22.12 7.26
C LEU A 258 -6.33 -21.98 7.70
N ASP A 259 -6.55 -21.35 8.85
CA ASP A 259 -7.85 -20.85 9.30
C ASP A 259 -7.67 -19.37 9.64
N ALA A 260 -8.14 -18.53 8.76
CA ALA A 260 -7.96 -17.08 8.84
C ALA A 260 -9.20 -16.34 8.35
N GLN A 261 -9.14 -15.04 8.42
CA GLN A 261 -10.11 -14.15 7.84
C GLN A 261 -9.40 -13.14 6.92
N LYS A 262 -10.09 -12.74 5.87
CA LYS A 262 -9.69 -11.64 5.00
C LYS A 262 -10.73 -10.53 5.13
N THR A 263 -10.34 -9.30 4.84
CA THR A 263 -11.31 -8.24 4.67
C THR A 263 -12.06 -8.41 3.35
N PHE A 264 -13.26 -7.90 3.25
CA PHE A 264 -14.03 -7.89 2.01
C PHE A 264 -13.23 -7.31 0.85
N ARG A 265 -12.47 -6.22 1.11
CA ARG A 265 -11.61 -5.57 0.12
C ARG A 265 -10.48 -6.47 -0.41
N GLU A 266 -10.09 -7.51 0.31
CA GLU A 266 -9.09 -8.49 -0.14
C GLU A 266 -9.68 -9.62 -1.00
N THR A 267 -11.00 -9.69 -1.14
CA THR A 267 -11.66 -10.60 -2.07
C THR A 267 -11.72 -10.01 -3.48
N LEU A 268 -11.78 -10.85 -4.51
CA LEU A 268 -11.85 -10.38 -5.89
C LEU A 268 -13.13 -9.58 -6.19
N PHE A 269 -14.24 -10.01 -5.61
CA PHE A 269 -15.50 -9.28 -5.71
C PHE A 269 -15.44 -7.95 -4.96
N GLY A 270 -14.89 -7.97 -3.74
CA GLY A 270 -14.75 -6.77 -2.92
C GLY A 270 -13.83 -5.72 -3.57
N GLN A 271 -12.75 -6.15 -4.20
CA GLN A 271 -11.87 -5.26 -4.97
C GLN A 271 -12.64 -4.57 -6.11
N ALA A 272 -13.39 -5.34 -6.90
CA ALA A 272 -14.20 -4.80 -7.99
C ALA A 272 -15.29 -3.85 -7.49
N TYR A 273 -15.98 -4.21 -6.41
CA TYR A 273 -17.03 -3.40 -5.80
C TYR A 273 -16.48 -2.06 -5.27
N CYS A 274 -15.43 -2.09 -4.47
CA CYS A 274 -14.83 -0.88 -3.91
C CYS A 274 -14.21 0.02 -5.00
N ALA A 275 -13.56 -0.57 -6.00
CA ALA A 275 -13.01 0.14 -7.13
C ALA A 275 -14.10 0.89 -7.92
N LEU A 276 -15.18 0.21 -8.26
CA LEU A 276 -16.28 0.84 -8.98
C LEU A 276 -17.04 1.86 -8.16
N ALA A 277 -17.18 1.65 -6.85
CA ALA A 277 -17.78 2.64 -5.97
C ALA A 277 -17.03 3.99 -6.06
N GLY A 278 -15.70 3.98 -6.11
CA GLY A 278 -14.90 5.19 -6.29
C GLY A 278 -15.08 5.83 -7.67
N ILE A 279 -15.15 5.01 -8.74
CA ILE A 279 -15.29 5.51 -10.12
C ILE A 279 -16.70 6.03 -10.38
N ALA A 280 -17.74 5.38 -9.87
CA ALA A 280 -19.13 5.73 -10.08
C ALA A 280 -19.62 6.89 -9.20
N ASN A 281 -18.99 7.15 -8.06
CA ASN A 281 -19.38 8.21 -7.15
C ASN A 281 -18.97 9.60 -7.65
N ASP A 282 -19.93 10.41 -8.06
CA ASP A 282 -19.69 11.77 -8.55
C ASP A 282 -19.08 12.72 -7.51
N GLN A 283 -19.19 12.40 -6.24
CA GLN A 283 -18.65 13.21 -5.15
C GLN A 283 -17.26 12.75 -4.71
N ALA A 284 -16.77 11.61 -5.22
CA ALA A 284 -15.46 11.09 -4.87
C ALA A 284 -14.35 11.94 -5.52
N GLN A 285 -13.45 12.44 -4.70
CA GLN A 285 -12.24 13.12 -5.16
C GLN A 285 -11.09 12.11 -5.16
N LEU A 286 -10.90 11.42 -6.27
CA LEU A 286 -9.78 10.50 -6.47
C LEU A 286 -8.60 11.25 -7.09
N SER A 287 -7.41 11.05 -6.55
CA SER A 287 -6.17 11.41 -7.23
C SER A 287 -6.01 10.55 -8.49
N TYR A 288 -5.14 10.98 -9.40
CA TYR A 288 -4.81 10.18 -10.60
C TYR A 288 -4.41 8.74 -10.25
N ASN A 289 -3.52 8.57 -9.27
CA ASN A 289 -3.04 7.25 -8.88
C ASN A 289 -4.17 6.37 -8.32
N GLU A 290 -5.02 6.91 -7.47
CA GLU A 290 -6.18 6.18 -6.91
C GLU A 290 -7.18 5.81 -8.01
N LEU A 291 -7.43 6.72 -8.96
CA LEU A 291 -8.32 6.47 -10.09
C LEU A 291 -7.79 5.35 -10.99
N VAL A 292 -6.50 5.40 -11.34
CA VAL A 292 -5.87 4.36 -12.18
C VAL A 292 -5.82 3.04 -11.43
N GLU A 293 -5.47 3.03 -10.14
CA GLU A 293 -5.50 1.82 -9.31
C GLU A 293 -6.89 1.19 -9.27
N ALA A 294 -7.92 1.99 -9.01
CA ALA A 294 -9.30 1.52 -9.03
C ALA A 294 -9.70 0.93 -10.39
N ALA A 295 -9.36 1.62 -11.48
CA ALA A 295 -9.63 1.13 -12.83
C ALA A 295 -8.92 -0.20 -13.12
N LEU A 296 -7.66 -0.34 -12.71
CA LEU A 296 -6.88 -1.57 -12.88
C LEU A 296 -7.40 -2.73 -12.03
N LEU A 297 -7.81 -2.46 -10.79
CA LEU A 297 -8.44 -3.47 -9.92
C LEU A 297 -9.72 -4.02 -10.56
N TYR A 298 -10.55 -3.15 -11.13
CA TYR A 298 -11.75 -3.58 -11.84
C TYR A 298 -11.43 -4.35 -13.13
N LEU A 299 -10.52 -3.83 -13.97
CA LEU A 299 -10.12 -4.47 -15.24
C LEU A 299 -9.57 -5.88 -15.04
N ASN A 300 -8.83 -6.10 -13.96
CA ASN A 300 -8.23 -7.39 -13.63
C ASN A 300 -9.18 -8.32 -12.87
N SER A 301 -10.34 -7.82 -12.47
CA SER A 301 -11.32 -8.65 -11.76
C SER A 301 -12.01 -9.63 -12.72
N PRO A 302 -12.13 -10.93 -12.34
CA PRO A 302 -12.87 -11.89 -13.14
C PRO A 302 -14.37 -11.56 -13.24
N TYR A 303 -14.87 -10.73 -12.33
CA TYR A 303 -16.25 -10.25 -12.34
C TYR A 303 -16.54 -9.20 -13.41
N ALA A 304 -15.54 -8.47 -13.86
CA ALA A 304 -15.70 -7.50 -14.96
C ALA A 304 -16.02 -8.18 -16.29
N GLN A 305 -15.61 -9.43 -16.47
CA GLN A 305 -15.78 -10.22 -17.71
C GLN A 305 -15.26 -9.48 -18.96
N ILE A 306 -14.12 -8.83 -18.84
CA ILE A 306 -13.43 -8.12 -19.94
C ILE A 306 -12.41 -9.07 -20.56
N PRO A 307 -12.36 -9.21 -21.89
CA PRO A 307 -11.31 -9.98 -22.55
C PRO A 307 -9.90 -9.47 -22.17
N PRO A 308 -8.92 -10.35 -21.86
CA PRO A 308 -7.59 -9.93 -21.41
C PRO A 308 -6.91 -8.92 -22.34
N SER A 309 -7.03 -9.09 -23.65
CA SER A 309 -6.45 -8.15 -24.64
C SER A 309 -7.11 -6.76 -24.62
N GLN A 310 -8.37 -6.66 -24.25
CA GLN A 310 -9.07 -5.39 -24.06
C GLN A 310 -8.67 -4.75 -22.72
N ALA A 311 -8.63 -5.56 -21.67
CA ALA A 311 -8.19 -5.09 -20.35
C ALA A 311 -6.76 -4.52 -20.41
N GLU A 312 -5.85 -5.20 -21.07
CA GLU A 312 -4.45 -4.73 -21.24
C GLU A 312 -4.36 -3.42 -22.03
N ARG A 313 -5.15 -3.27 -23.12
CA ARG A 313 -5.19 -2.00 -23.88
C ARG A 313 -5.70 -0.85 -23.02
N LEU A 314 -6.79 -1.06 -22.27
CA LEU A 314 -7.34 -0.03 -21.38
C LEU A 314 -6.36 0.28 -20.23
N ALA A 315 -5.76 -0.73 -19.63
CA ALA A 315 -4.76 -0.56 -18.57
C ALA A 315 -3.55 0.26 -19.07
N SER A 316 -3.06 -0.04 -20.28
CA SER A 316 -1.97 0.73 -20.88
C SER A 316 -2.38 2.19 -21.19
N ALA A 317 -3.60 2.40 -21.69
CA ALA A 317 -4.12 3.74 -21.92
C ALA A 317 -4.25 4.54 -20.61
N PHE A 318 -4.79 3.94 -19.55
CA PHE A 318 -4.95 4.60 -18.26
C PHE A 318 -3.62 4.95 -17.59
N ARG A 319 -2.58 4.10 -17.73
CA ARG A 319 -1.23 4.37 -17.21
C ARG A 319 -0.47 5.42 -18.01
N SER A 320 -0.70 5.49 -19.32
CA SER A 320 0.01 6.43 -20.19
C SER A 320 -0.60 7.83 -20.21
N ASP A 321 -1.89 7.95 -19.93
CA ASP A 321 -2.60 9.23 -19.92
C ASP A 321 -2.79 9.77 -18.51
N ARG A 322 -1.89 10.64 -18.11
CA ARG A 322 -1.91 11.27 -16.78
C ARG A 322 -2.96 12.37 -16.63
N SER A 323 -3.64 12.72 -17.69
CA SER A 323 -4.73 13.69 -17.68
C SER A 323 -6.10 13.03 -17.67
N ILE A 324 -6.15 11.71 -17.51
CA ILE A 324 -7.40 10.96 -17.54
C ILE A 324 -8.30 11.40 -16.40
N THR A 325 -9.55 11.68 -16.72
CA THR A 325 -10.57 12.05 -15.74
C THR A 325 -11.37 10.82 -15.31
N ARG A 326 -12.08 10.95 -14.21
CA ARG A 326 -13.00 9.92 -13.74
C ARG A 326 -14.06 9.59 -14.80
N GLU A 327 -14.59 10.61 -15.48
CA GLU A 327 -15.57 10.46 -16.57
C GLU A 327 -15.00 9.67 -17.76
N ASP A 328 -13.72 9.89 -18.11
CA ASP A 328 -13.04 9.15 -19.17
C ASP A 328 -12.93 7.66 -18.80
N VAL A 329 -12.53 7.36 -17.55
CA VAL A 329 -12.43 5.99 -17.04
C VAL A 329 -13.81 5.33 -17.00
N HIS A 330 -14.81 6.02 -16.46
CA HIS A 330 -16.19 5.55 -16.40
C HIS A 330 -16.71 5.21 -17.80
N ALA A 331 -16.57 6.11 -18.76
CA ALA A 331 -17.01 5.90 -20.15
C ALA A 331 -16.29 4.72 -20.83
N ALA A 332 -15.00 4.55 -20.57
CA ALA A 332 -14.22 3.44 -21.13
C ALA A 332 -14.67 2.09 -20.53
N LEU A 333 -14.93 2.04 -19.22
CA LEU A 333 -15.36 0.83 -18.51
C LEU A 333 -16.83 0.50 -18.76
N ALA A 334 -17.70 1.46 -19.05
CA ALA A 334 -19.12 1.25 -19.36
C ALA A 334 -19.35 0.32 -20.57
N SER A 335 -18.32 0.13 -21.41
CA SER A 335 -18.35 -0.86 -22.49
C SER A 335 -18.22 -2.31 -22.01
N SER A 336 -17.84 -2.55 -20.75
CA SER A 336 -17.72 -3.90 -20.21
C SER A 336 -19.09 -4.51 -19.89
N LYS A 337 -19.17 -5.85 -20.01
CA LYS A 337 -20.44 -6.58 -19.86
C LYS A 337 -21.13 -6.37 -18.52
N ASN A 338 -20.37 -6.30 -17.44
CA ASN A 338 -20.90 -6.28 -16.08
C ASN A 338 -20.80 -4.91 -15.41
N PHE A 339 -20.29 -3.89 -16.08
CA PHE A 339 -20.13 -2.57 -15.48
C PHE A 339 -21.47 -1.99 -14.99
N GLY A 340 -22.47 -1.90 -15.86
CA GLY A 340 -23.81 -1.42 -15.50
C GLY A 340 -24.52 -2.27 -14.44
N VAL A 341 -24.18 -3.58 -14.36
CA VAL A 341 -24.71 -4.45 -13.30
C VAL A 341 -24.10 -4.11 -11.95
N PHE A 342 -22.79 -3.81 -11.90
CA PHE A 342 -22.16 -3.30 -10.69
C PHE A 342 -22.67 -1.92 -10.31
N GLU A 343 -22.81 -1.02 -11.30
CA GLU A 343 -23.25 0.35 -11.08
C GLU A 343 -24.64 0.39 -10.45
N SER A 344 -25.55 -0.50 -10.86
CA SER A 344 -26.89 -0.63 -10.25
C SER A 344 -26.88 -1.02 -8.77
N LEU A 345 -25.76 -1.53 -8.23
CA LEU A 345 -25.61 -1.73 -6.77
C LEU A 345 -25.57 -0.40 -6.00
N PHE A 346 -25.16 0.68 -6.66
CA PHE A 346 -25.06 2.01 -6.04
C PHE A 346 -26.28 2.90 -6.30
N GLU A 347 -27.18 2.49 -7.18
CA GLU A 347 -28.42 3.23 -7.50
C GLU A 347 -29.55 2.94 -6.50
N ASP A 348 -29.58 1.73 -5.91
CA ASP A 348 -30.64 1.30 -5.00
C ASP A 348 -30.12 0.40 -3.88
N THR A 349 -30.65 0.60 -2.66
CA THR A 349 -30.37 -0.27 -1.51
C THR A 349 -31.05 -1.66 -1.60
N GLU A 350 -31.91 -1.90 -2.59
CA GLU A 350 -32.49 -3.22 -2.88
C GLU A 350 -31.54 -4.20 -3.62
N GLY A 351 -30.22 -3.99 -3.56
CA GLY A 351 -29.16 -4.73 -4.28
C GLY A 351 -29.17 -6.27 -4.17
N GLY A 352 -30.09 -6.86 -3.40
CA GLY A 352 -30.17 -8.32 -3.20
C GLY A 352 -30.29 -9.16 -4.48
N ILE A 353 -31.03 -8.69 -5.50
CA ILE A 353 -31.19 -9.37 -6.79
C ILE A 353 -29.89 -9.32 -7.58
N VAL A 354 -29.27 -8.15 -7.64
CA VAL A 354 -27.98 -7.91 -8.34
C VAL A 354 -26.87 -8.76 -7.73
N LEU A 355 -26.78 -8.82 -6.41
CA LEU A 355 -25.82 -9.66 -5.70
C LEU A 355 -26.05 -11.16 -5.96
N SER A 356 -27.29 -11.59 -6.16
CA SER A 356 -27.61 -12.97 -6.54
C SER A 356 -27.11 -13.32 -7.95
N TYR A 357 -27.08 -12.37 -8.88
CA TYR A 357 -26.44 -12.54 -10.18
C TYR A 357 -24.94 -12.84 -10.02
N PHE A 358 -24.22 -12.04 -9.23
CA PHE A 358 -22.79 -12.26 -9.00
C PHE A 358 -22.50 -13.57 -8.26
N GLU A 359 -23.34 -13.97 -7.32
CA GLU A 359 -23.24 -15.27 -6.65
C GLU A 359 -23.37 -16.43 -7.65
N GLY A 360 -24.30 -16.33 -8.59
CA GLY A 360 -24.44 -17.30 -9.67
C GLY A 360 -23.25 -17.34 -10.62
N LEU A 361 -22.60 -16.18 -10.85
CA LEU A 361 -21.43 -16.05 -11.73
C LEU A 361 -20.21 -16.82 -11.20
N ILE A 362 -20.04 -16.95 -9.88
CA ILE A 362 -18.88 -17.62 -9.25
C ILE A 362 -18.65 -19.03 -9.82
N HIS A 363 -19.72 -19.75 -10.16
CA HIS A 363 -19.60 -21.11 -10.70
C HIS A 363 -18.90 -21.15 -12.07
N SER A 364 -19.03 -20.08 -12.85
CA SER A 364 -18.47 -19.98 -14.21
C SER A 364 -17.09 -19.33 -14.24
N LEU A 365 -16.62 -18.76 -13.13
CA LEU A 365 -15.31 -18.15 -13.02
C LEU A 365 -14.23 -19.22 -12.85
N ASP A 366 -13.08 -18.98 -13.47
CA ASP A 366 -11.88 -19.82 -13.30
C ASP A 366 -11.19 -19.50 -11.96
N LEU A 367 -11.82 -19.96 -10.88
CA LEU A 367 -11.38 -19.81 -9.51
C LEU A 367 -11.23 -21.18 -8.87
N ASP A 368 -10.27 -21.32 -7.98
CA ASP A 368 -10.17 -22.52 -7.14
C ASP A 368 -11.32 -22.59 -6.10
N GLU A 369 -11.58 -23.76 -5.54
CA GLU A 369 -12.70 -23.94 -4.60
C GLU A 369 -12.54 -23.10 -3.31
N VAL A 370 -11.31 -22.82 -2.87
CA VAL A 370 -11.03 -21.95 -1.71
C VAL A 370 -11.47 -20.53 -2.01
N GLN A 371 -11.08 -20.02 -3.19
CA GLN A 371 -11.50 -18.71 -3.66
C GLN A 371 -13.03 -18.64 -3.80
N LYS A 372 -13.64 -19.63 -4.42
CA LYS A 372 -15.12 -19.67 -4.57
C LYS A 372 -15.85 -19.61 -3.23
N VAL A 373 -15.34 -20.27 -2.19
CA VAL A 373 -15.93 -20.23 -0.85
C VAL A 373 -15.82 -18.82 -0.27
N ALA A 374 -14.65 -18.19 -0.37
CA ALA A 374 -14.43 -16.83 0.11
C ALA A 374 -15.31 -15.81 -0.64
N GLU A 375 -15.40 -15.92 -1.96
CA GLU A 375 -16.25 -15.05 -2.79
C GLU A 375 -17.74 -15.18 -2.46
N ARG A 376 -18.25 -16.40 -2.28
CA ARG A 376 -19.64 -16.61 -1.83
C ARG A 376 -19.90 -15.98 -0.46
N ALA A 377 -18.96 -16.15 0.46
CA ALA A 377 -19.07 -15.55 1.79
C ALA A 377 -19.04 -14.01 1.72
N ALA A 378 -18.19 -13.43 0.88
CA ALA A 378 -18.11 -11.99 0.66
C ALA A 378 -19.45 -11.43 0.14
N ILE A 379 -20.02 -12.06 -0.91
CA ILE A 379 -21.30 -11.64 -1.48
C ILE A 379 -22.44 -11.81 -0.48
N ALA A 380 -22.47 -12.93 0.27
CA ALA A 380 -23.48 -13.16 1.28
C ALA A 380 -23.44 -12.12 2.41
N ARG A 381 -22.22 -11.73 2.84
CA ARG A 381 -22.05 -10.68 3.84
C ARG A 381 -22.45 -9.30 3.32
N LEU A 382 -22.16 -9.01 2.06
CA LEU A 382 -22.61 -7.76 1.43
C LEU A 382 -24.15 -7.74 1.29
N LYS A 383 -24.79 -8.85 0.92
CA LYS A 383 -26.25 -8.97 0.92
C LYS A 383 -26.86 -8.65 2.28
N GLN A 384 -26.25 -9.16 3.36
CA GLN A 384 -26.70 -8.86 4.71
C GLN A 384 -26.56 -7.38 5.03
N LEU A 385 -25.45 -6.74 4.61
CA LEU A 385 -25.24 -5.29 4.78
C LEU A 385 -26.35 -4.48 4.08
N TYR A 386 -26.69 -4.82 2.84
CA TYR A 386 -27.77 -4.16 2.10
C TYR A 386 -29.12 -4.39 2.77
N PHE A 387 -29.39 -5.63 3.21
CA PHE A 387 -30.62 -5.95 3.94
C PHE A 387 -30.75 -5.13 5.24
N ASP A 388 -29.67 -5.03 6.00
CA ASP A 388 -29.64 -4.26 7.25
C ASP A 388 -29.86 -2.75 7.01
N ALA A 389 -29.42 -2.23 5.84
CA ALA A 389 -29.54 -0.83 5.49
C ALA A 389 -30.88 -0.44 4.85
N ALA A 390 -31.63 -1.41 4.30
CA ALA A 390 -32.83 -1.16 3.50
C ALA A 390 -33.89 -0.29 4.19
N ASP A 391 -34.08 -0.47 5.51
CA ASP A 391 -35.07 0.28 6.30
C ASP A 391 -34.57 1.63 6.82
N LEU A 392 -33.28 1.96 6.59
CA LEU A 392 -32.64 3.16 7.16
C LEU A 392 -32.58 4.34 6.17
N GLY A 393 -32.92 4.12 4.88
CA GLY A 393 -32.90 5.18 3.87
C GLY A 393 -31.50 5.76 3.59
N VAL A 394 -30.46 4.97 3.79
CA VAL A 394 -29.04 5.35 3.54
C VAL A 394 -28.73 5.29 2.05
N ASP A 395 -27.85 6.17 1.59
CA ASP A 395 -27.26 6.10 0.27
C ASP A 395 -26.37 4.84 0.15
N ALA A 396 -26.45 4.13 -0.99
CA ALA A 396 -25.66 2.93 -1.20
C ALA A 396 -24.14 3.16 -1.13
N TYR A 397 -23.67 4.35 -1.48
CA TYR A 397 -22.25 4.73 -1.32
C TYR A 397 -21.81 4.81 0.15
N GLU A 398 -22.71 5.09 1.07
CA GLU A 398 -22.41 5.08 2.50
C GLU A 398 -22.12 3.69 3.06
N LEU A 399 -22.56 2.65 2.35
CA LEU A 399 -22.30 1.26 2.71
C LEU A 399 -20.86 0.82 2.38
N VAL A 400 -20.18 1.49 1.44
CA VAL A 400 -18.83 1.09 0.97
C VAL A 400 -17.81 1.04 2.10
N PRO A 401 -17.64 2.05 2.97
CA PRO A 401 -16.69 1.98 4.07
C PRO A 401 -17.01 0.89 5.11
N LEU A 402 -18.29 0.50 5.23
CA LEU A 402 -18.69 -0.61 6.09
C LEU A 402 -18.42 -1.95 5.42
N ALA A 403 -18.68 -2.04 4.11
CA ALA A 403 -18.36 -3.24 3.32
C ALA A 403 -16.87 -3.57 3.37
N GLU A 404 -15.99 -2.59 3.22
CA GLU A 404 -14.53 -2.77 3.29
C GLU A 404 -14.06 -3.47 4.56
N ARG A 405 -14.77 -3.27 5.68
CA ARG A 405 -14.44 -3.84 7.00
C ARG A 405 -15.07 -5.20 7.26
N ILE A 406 -15.92 -5.70 6.37
CA ILE A 406 -16.51 -7.02 6.53
C ILE A 406 -15.42 -8.07 6.56
N SER A 407 -15.46 -8.92 7.58
CA SER A 407 -14.58 -10.05 7.71
C SER A 407 -15.14 -11.26 6.95
N VAL A 408 -14.32 -11.84 6.08
CA VAL A 408 -14.67 -12.98 5.21
C VAL A 408 -13.82 -14.18 5.60
N PRO A 409 -14.42 -15.35 5.88
CA PRO A 409 -13.66 -16.57 6.17
C PRO A 409 -12.72 -16.92 5.01
N TYR A 410 -11.47 -17.21 5.33
CA TYR A 410 -10.48 -17.65 4.37
C TYR A 410 -9.62 -18.75 4.96
N GLY A 411 -9.72 -19.94 4.39
CA GLY A 411 -8.97 -21.07 4.90
C GLY A 411 -8.80 -22.17 3.86
N TYR A 412 -7.72 -22.93 4.00
CA TYR A 412 -7.42 -24.04 3.11
C TYR A 412 -6.52 -25.08 3.78
N SER A 413 -6.37 -26.24 3.14
CA SER A 413 -5.39 -27.26 3.50
C SER A 413 -4.52 -27.58 2.29
N ILE A 414 -3.20 -27.70 2.48
CA ILE A 414 -2.22 -28.05 1.44
C ILE A 414 -1.35 -29.18 1.94
N ALA A 415 -1.11 -30.18 1.09
CA ALA A 415 -0.15 -31.23 1.32
C ALA A 415 0.72 -31.43 0.07
N GLN A 416 1.89 -32.06 0.22
CA GLN A 416 2.72 -32.45 -0.92
C GLN A 416 2.01 -33.56 -1.69
N ALA A 417 2.01 -33.47 -3.03
CA ALA A 417 1.52 -34.57 -3.87
C ALA A 417 2.47 -35.78 -3.81
N GLU A 418 1.90 -36.98 -3.83
CA GLU A 418 2.70 -38.21 -3.78
C GLU A 418 3.61 -38.42 -5.02
N GLU A 419 3.26 -37.82 -6.15
CA GLU A 419 4.02 -37.91 -7.41
C GLU A 419 4.44 -36.51 -7.90
N GLY A 420 5.53 -35.96 -7.39
CA GLY A 420 6.12 -34.74 -7.90
C GLY A 420 5.97 -33.50 -7.01
N SER A 421 6.41 -32.33 -7.50
CA SER A 421 6.55 -31.11 -6.73
C SER A 421 5.29 -30.23 -6.62
N ALA A 422 4.12 -30.72 -7.03
CA ALA A 422 2.88 -29.95 -7.01
C ALA A 422 2.20 -29.98 -5.63
N LEU A 423 1.80 -28.82 -5.14
CA LEU A 423 0.97 -28.70 -3.93
C LEU A 423 -0.48 -28.97 -4.26
N VAL A 424 -1.15 -29.82 -3.47
CA VAL A 424 -2.57 -30.15 -3.61
C VAL A 424 -3.38 -29.32 -2.61
N LYS A 425 -4.31 -28.51 -3.11
CA LYS A 425 -5.30 -27.80 -2.28
C LYS A 425 -6.47 -28.73 -1.99
N ALA A 426 -6.87 -28.83 -0.73
CA ALA A 426 -8.08 -29.59 -0.37
C ALA A 426 -9.34 -28.77 -0.70
N GLU A 427 -10.35 -29.43 -1.24
CA GLU A 427 -11.65 -28.85 -1.56
C GLU A 427 -12.45 -28.38 -0.32
N LYS A 428 -12.17 -28.97 0.82
CA LYS A 428 -12.72 -28.56 2.13
C LYS A 428 -11.60 -28.44 3.12
N ILE A 429 -11.70 -27.44 4.01
CA ILE A 429 -10.80 -27.32 5.14
C ILE A 429 -11.10 -28.50 6.07
N PRO A 430 -10.22 -29.49 6.19
CA PRO A 430 -10.41 -30.54 7.18
C PRO A 430 -10.36 -29.91 8.56
N SER A 431 -11.25 -30.32 9.44
CA SER A 431 -11.17 -29.84 10.84
C SER A 431 -9.84 -30.31 11.42
N PHE A 432 -9.04 -29.37 11.93
CA PHE A 432 -7.78 -29.67 12.60
C PHE A 432 -7.93 -30.74 13.71
N LEU A 433 -9.16 -30.83 14.28
CA LEU A 433 -9.49 -31.77 15.35
C LEU A 433 -10.08 -33.10 14.85
N GLU A 434 -10.63 -33.14 13.64
CA GLU A 434 -11.37 -34.28 13.08
C GLU A 434 -10.58 -35.06 12.03
N ASP A 435 -9.32 -34.68 11.77
CA ASP A 435 -8.51 -35.39 10.79
C ASP A 435 -8.14 -36.80 11.29
N ASP A 436 -8.89 -37.81 10.82
CA ASP A 436 -8.69 -39.23 11.10
C ASP A 436 -7.38 -39.83 10.49
N ARG A 437 -6.58 -38.98 9.83
CA ARG A 437 -5.24 -39.36 9.36
C ARG A 437 -4.29 -39.45 10.56
N ALA A 438 -4.61 -40.40 11.44
CA ALA A 438 -3.79 -40.69 12.62
C ALA A 438 -2.34 -40.92 12.22
N GLY A 439 -1.47 -39.99 12.57
CA GLY A 439 -0.02 -40.10 12.35
C GLY A 439 0.57 -39.20 11.27
N MET A 440 -0.21 -38.45 10.49
CA MET A 440 0.36 -37.43 9.60
C MET A 440 0.64 -36.14 10.37
N PRO A 441 1.83 -35.53 10.20
CA PRO A 441 2.14 -34.26 10.81
C PRO A 441 1.29 -33.16 10.16
N CYS A 442 0.61 -32.35 10.98
CA CYS A 442 -0.20 -31.24 10.51
C CYS A 442 0.08 -29.96 11.27
N ILE A 443 0.01 -28.84 10.56
CA ILE A 443 0.28 -27.52 11.11
C ILE A 443 -0.92 -26.62 10.77
N LEU A 444 -1.50 -25.99 11.80
CA LEU A 444 -2.57 -25.02 11.66
C LEU A 444 -2.03 -23.60 11.88
N PHE A 445 -2.13 -22.75 10.88
CA PHE A 445 -1.93 -21.31 10.98
C PHE A 445 -3.25 -20.62 11.27
N THR A 446 -3.32 -19.85 12.34
CA THR A 446 -4.55 -19.18 12.76
C THR A 446 -4.27 -17.93 13.59
N THR A 447 -5.30 -17.14 13.91
CA THR A 447 -5.16 -16.01 14.81
C THR A 447 -5.06 -16.46 16.27
N PHE A 448 -4.52 -15.58 17.11
CA PHE A 448 -4.45 -15.80 18.56
C PHE A 448 -5.85 -16.02 19.18
N GLU A 449 -6.84 -15.27 18.71
CA GLU A 449 -8.22 -15.39 19.17
C GLU A 449 -8.85 -16.73 18.78
N GLN A 450 -8.74 -17.13 17.51
CA GLN A 450 -9.28 -18.42 17.04
C GLN A 450 -8.59 -19.60 17.72
N ALA A 451 -7.27 -19.53 17.93
CA ALA A 451 -6.54 -20.56 18.68
C ALA A 451 -7.06 -20.70 20.11
N SER A 452 -7.39 -19.59 20.79
CA SER A 452 -7.89 -19.64 22.17
C SER A 452 -9.22 -20.38 22.32
N ALA A 453 -9.98 -20.58 21.25
CA ALA A 453 -11.21 -21.34 21.20
C ALA A 453 -10.99 -22.86 21.02
N LEU A 454 -9.76 -23.31 20.74
CA LEU A 454 -9.43 -24.72 20.63
C LEU A 454 -9.41 -25.42 22.01
N PRO A 455 -9.66 -26.75 22.07
CA PRO A 455 -9.59 -27.51 23.32
C PRO A 455 -8.17 -27.59 23.88
N LYS A 456 -8.05 -27.77 25.19
CA LYS A 456 -6.76 -28.10 25.84
C LYS A 456 -6.19 -29.38 25.23
N HIS A 457 -4.86 -29.43 25.19
CA HIS A 457 -4.10 -30.61 24.75
C HIS A 457 -4.46 -31.08 23.31
N SER A 458 -4.91 -30.12 22.46
CA SER A 458 -5.29 -30.42 21.08
C SER A 458 -4.09 -30.56 20.14
N CYS A 459 -2.88 -30.15 20.57
CA CYS A 459 -1.67 -30.22 19.76
C CYS A 459 -0.44 -30.58 20.61
N ASP A 460 0.63 -30.99 19.97
CA ASP A 460 1.89 -31.30 20.63
C ASP A 460 2.73 -30.05 20.88
N GLN A 461 2.72 -29.13 19.91
CA GLN A 461 3.46 -27.86 19.97
C GLN A 461 2.56 -26.67 19.61
N VAL A 462 2.79 -25.56 20.27
CA VAL A 462 2.23 -24.24 19.91
C VAL A 462 3.36 -23.26 19.64
N VAL A 463 3.27 -22.54 18.55
CA VAL A 463 4.19 -21.45 18.20
C VAL A 463 3.39 -20.15 18.14
N LEU A 464 3.68 -19.24 19.04
CA LEU A 464 3.06 -17.91 19.09
C LEU A 464 4.05 -16.91 18.51
N THR A 465 3.71 -16.32 17.35
CA THR A 465 4.57 -15.36 16.65
C THR A 465 4.10 -13.93 16.83
N GLU A 466 5.01 -13.00 16.64
CA GLU A 466 4.76 -11.54 16.71
C GLU A 466 4.19 -11.08 18.06
N LEU A 467 4.67 -11.68 19.17
CA LEU A 467 4.24 -11.34 20.51
C LEU A 467 4.89 -10.03 21.01
N ASN A 468 4.75 -8.97 20.23
CA ASN A 468 5.25 -7.65 20.55
C ASN A 468 4.14 -6.72 21.09
N ASN A 469 4.54 -5.61 21.70
CA ASN A 469 3.64 -4.64 22.31
C ASN A 469 2.81 -3.84 21.28
N GLU A 470 3.19 -3.83 20.00
CA GLU A 470 2.41 -3.19 18.94
C GLU A 470 1.22 -4.07 18.55
N SER A 471 1.47 -5.36 18.34
CA SER A 471 0.42 -6.33 17.98
C SER A 471 -0.57 -6.58 19.12
N TYR A 472 -0.09 -6.48 20.36
CA TYR A 472 -0.89 -6.79 21.56
C TYR A 472 -0.75 -5.66 22.61
N SER A 473 -1.29 -4.49 22.26
CA SER A 473 -1.23 -3.33 23.16
C SER A 473 -2.16 -3.50 24.35
N GLY A 474 -1.60 -3.41 25.56
CA GLY A 474 -2.36 -3.31 26.81
C GLY A 474 -2.78 -1.88 27.16
N LYS A 475 -2.70 -0.94 26.22
CA LYS A 475 -3.07 0.45 26.49
C LYS A 475 -4.57 0.60 26.69
N ILE A 476 -4.96 1.10 27.84
CA ILE A 476 -6.32 1.56 28.11
C ILE A 476 -6.50 2.91 27.40
N HIS A 477 -7.37 2.94 26.41
CA HIS A 477 -7.69 4.17 25.70
C HIS A 477 -8.73 4.98 26.51
N ARG A 478 -8.27 6.01 27.21
CA ARG A 478 -9.17 6.99 27.79
C ARG A 478 -9.80 7.84 26.70
N SER A 479 -11.12 8.03 26.81
CA SER A 479 -11.92 8.82 25.88
C SER A 479 -12.83 9.75 26.68
N THR A 480 -13.39 10.77 26.03
CA THR A 480 -14.40 11.64 26.64
C THR A 480 -15.58 10.85 27.21
N LEU A 481 -15.93 9.72 26.59
CA LEU A 481 -16.98 8.82 27.06
C LEU A 481 -16.58 8.07 28.33
N SER A 482 -15.32 7.60 28.43
CA SER A 482 -14.84 6.98 29.69
C SER A 482 -14.77 7.98 30.83
N ASP A 483 -14.37 9.23 30.57
CA ASP A 483 -14.34 10.29 31.56
C ASP A 483 -15.76 10.67 32.01
N PHE A 484 -16.75 10.62 31.12
CA PHE A 484 -18.17 10.78 31.43
C PHE A 484 -18.62 9.68 32.39
N LEU A 485 -18.36 8.42 32.13
CA LEU A 485 -18.73 7.30 32.97
C LEU A 485 -18.11 7.40 34.36
N GLU A 486 -16.81 7.67 34.47
CA GLU A 486 -16.11 7.86 35.74
C GLU A 486 -16.70 9.03 36.56
N ARG A 487 -17.00 10.16 35.91
CA ARG A 487 -17.51 11.36 36.59
C ARG A 487 -18.83 11.15 37.29
N TYR A 488 -19.71 10.35 36.72
CA TYR A 488 -21.03 10.08 37.26
C TYR A 488 -21.13 8.74 37.97
N GLY A 489 -20.00 8.07 38.25
CA GLY A 489 -19.94 6.81 39.01
C GLY A 489 -20.65 5.65 38.29
N LEU A 490 -20.74 5.71 36.94
CA LEU A 490 -21.27 4.62 36.16
C LEU A 490 -20.24 3.48 36.06
N PRO A 491 -20.68 2.22 35.98
CA PRO A 491 -19.77 1.08 35.97
C PRO A 491 -18.94 1.08 34.65
N PHE A 492 -17.70 1.48 34.76
CA PHE A 492 -16.74 1.40 33.64
C PHE A 492 -15.75 0.28 33.92
N GLU A 493 -15.81 -0.76 33.11
CA GLU A 493 -14.88 -1.91 33.21
C GLU A 493 -14.10 -2.05 31.89
N ASP A 494 -12.79 -1.87 31.91
CA ASP A 494 -11.93 -2.24 30.83
C ASP A 494 -11.22 -3.57 31.17
N HIS A 495 -11.60 -4.63 30.49
CA HIS A 495 -11.06 -5.98 30.69
C HIS A 495 -10.06 -6.40 29.61
N THR A 496 -9.52 -5.45 28.81
CA THR A 496 -8.61 -5.77 27.71
C THR A 496 -7.40 -6.57 28.18
N ILE A 497 -6.80 -6.17 29.29
CA ILE A 497 -5.62 -6.84 29.86
C ILE A 497 -5.96 -8.25 30.32
N GLU A 498 -7.00 -8.41 31.13
CA GLU A 498 -7.43 -9.71 31.65
C GLU A 498 -7.85 -10.65 30.54
N THR A 499 -8.49 -10.14 29.51
CA THR A 499 -8.89 -10.92 28.33
C THR A 499 -7.69 -11.44 27.55
N LEU A 500 -6.70 -10.59 27.29
CA LEU A 500 -5.47 -11.00 26.61
C LEU A 500 -4.67 -12.03 27.43
N GLU A 501 -4.54 -11.85 28.73
CA GLU A 501 -3.89 -12.82 29.61
C GLU A 501 -4.64 -14.15 29.66
N ALA A 502 -5.97 -14.14 29.73
CA ALA A 502 -6.78 -15.33 29.73
C ALA A 502 -6.64 -16.11 28.42
N ARG A 503 -6.70 -15.41 27.29
CA ARG A 503 -6.47 -16.00 25.95
C ARG A 503 -5.07 -16.57 25.83
N PHE A 504 -4.04 -15.86 26.31
CA PHE A 504 -2.65 -16.33 26.32
C PHE A 504 -2.51 -17.66 27.09
N LYS A 505 -3.05 -17.74 28.30
CA LYS A 505 -3.02 -18.95 29.11
C LYS A 505 -3.76 -20.12 28.43
N ARG A 506 -4.88 -19.84 27.74
CA ARG A 506 -5.62 -20.84 26.97
C ARG A 506 -4.83 -21.36 25.77
N VAL A 507 -4.18 -20.47 25.01
CA VAL A 507 -3.34 -20.87 23.85
C VAL A 507 -2.14 -21.68 24.31
N CYS A 508 -1.47 -21.28 25.39
CA CYS A 508 -0.39 -22.09 25.99
C CYS A 508 -0.87 -23.47 26.46
N ALA A 509 -2.13 -23.59 26.87
CA ALA A 509 -2.69 -24.87 27.34
C ALA A 509 -3.04 -25.85 26.19
N LEU A 510 -3.01 -25.42 24.93
CA LEU A 510 -3.22 -26.29 23.77
C LEU A 510 -2.11 -27.30 23.60
N ALA A 511 -0.86 -26.92 23.89
CA ALA A 511 0.30 -27.76 23.70
C ALA A 511 0.44 -28.83 24.79
N CYS A 512 0.77 -30.04 24.38
CA CYS A 512 1.14 -31.13 25.32
C CYS A 512 2.64 -31.11 25.66
N MET A 513 3.50 -30.75 24.70
CA MET A 513 4.95 -30.92 24.81
C MET A 513 5.72 -29.61 24.88
N GLN A 514 5.50 -28.70 23.91
CA GLN A 514 6.32 -27.51 23.81
C GLN A 514 5.50 -26.26 23.45
N VAL A 515 5.85 -25.12 24.03
CA VAL A 515 5.33 -23.79 23.68
C VAL A 515 6.52 -22.93 23.24
N VAL A 516 6.44 -22.40 22.04
CA VAL A 516 7.44 -21.50 21.47
C VAL A 516 6.83 -20.12 21.37
N PHE A 517 7.49 -19.13 21.94
CA PHE A 517 7.16 -17.74 21.85
C PHE A 517 8.12 -17.07 20.87
N GLU A 518 7.64 -16.08 20.10
CA GLU A 518 8.49 -15.29 19.23
C GLU A 518 8.09 -13.83 19.25
N TYR A 519 9.07 -12.94 19.34
CA TYR A 519 8.95 -11.54 18.96
C TYR A 519 10.28 -11.02 18.40
N GLU A 520 10.23 -10.19 17.35
CA GLU A 520 11.42 -9.61 16.74
C GLU A 520 12.02 -8.49 17.60
N ARG A 521 13.36 -8.37 17.58
CA ARG A 521 14.08 -7.34 18.35
C ARG A 521 13.95 -5.94 17.73
N TYR A 522 13.86 -5.88 16.43
CA TYR A 522 13.78 -4.64 15.67
C TYR A 522 12.70 -4.74 14.62
N ASP A 523 11.97 -3.65 14.45
CA ASP A 523 11.00 -3.49 13.38
C ASP A 523 11.69 -3.23 12.02
N ARG A 524 10.90 -3.00 10.97
CA ARG A 524 11.40 -2.70 9.62
C ARG A 524 12.16 -1.38 9.53
N ASN A 525 11.98 -0.47 10.48
CA ASN A 525 12.66 0.82 10.55
C ASN A 525 13.93 0.76 11.41
N GLY A 526 14.23 -0.40 12.01
CA GLY A 526 15.35 -0.58 12.93
C GLY A 526 15.07 -0.10 14.37
N GLU A 527 13.80 0.20 14.71
CA GLU A 527 13.40 0.55 16.07
C GLU A 527 13.26 -0.72 16.93
N SER A 528 13.60 -0.60 18.21
CA SER A 528 13.54 -1.73 19.14
C SER A 528 12.10 -2.14 19.43
N CYS A 529 11.77 -3.40 19.21
CA CYS A 529 10.50 -3.99 19.60
C CYS A 529 10.55 -4.52 21.05
N TYR A 530 9.44 -4.40 21.73
CA TYR A 530 9.28 -4.89 23.10
C TYR A 530 8.26 -6.03 23.16
N PRO A 531 8.43 -7.00 24.06
CA PRO A 531 7.48 -8.10 24.18
C PRO A 531 6.11 -7.59 24.65
N ALA A 532 5.05 -8.33 24.29
CA ALA A 532 3.73 -8.10 24.84
C ALA A 532 3.76 -8.28 26.37
N PHE A 533 3.00 -7.45 27.10
CA PHE A 533 3.02 -7.40 28.56
C PHE A 533 2.71 -8.76 29.21
N PHE A 534 1.79 -9.55 28.66
CA PHE A 534 1.45 -10.88 29.20
C PHE A 534 2.59 -11.89 29.00
N LEU A 535 3.41 -11.78 27.96
CA LEU A 535 4.60 -12.57 27.77
C LEU A 535 5.67 -12.22 28.80
N GLU A 536 5.89 -10.94 29.03
CA GLU A 536 6.84 -10.45 30.01
C GLU A 536 6.44 -10.90 31.43
N THR A 537 5.15 -10.77 31.79
CA THR A 537 4.60 -11.24 33.05
C THR A 537 4.83 -12.75 33.20
N PHE A 538 4.51 -13.53 32.18
CA PHE A 538 4.71 -14.99 32.21
C PHE A 538 6.18 -15.38 32.40
N MET A 539 7.10 -14.73 31.70
CA MET A 539 8.53 -14.99 31.83
C MET A 539 9.05 -14.68 33.23
N ASN A 540 8.61 -13.58 33.81
CA ASN A 540 8.97 -13.18 35.16
C ASN A 540 8.43 -14.19 36.21
N GLU A 541 7.16 -14.61 36.09
CA GLU A 541 6.56 -15.64 36.95
C GLU A 541 7.36 -16.95 36.89
N ARG A 542 7.73 -17.38 35.70
CA ARG A 542 8.51 -18.62 35.53
C ARG A 542 9.93 -18.51 36.08
N ALA A 543 10.58 -17.36 35.90
CA ALA A 543 11.91 -17.12 36.46
C ALA A 543 11.87 -17.16 37.99
N LEU A 544 10.86 -16.55 38.62
CA LEU A 544 10.63 -16.57 40.06
C LEU A 544 10.36 -18.00 40.59
N ALA A 545 9.68 -18.83 39.79
CA ALA A 545 9.43 -20.24 40.11
C ALA A 545 10.67 -21.17 39.88
N GLY A 546 11.80 -20.62 39.49
CA GLY A 546 13.03 -21.39 39.22
C GLY A 546 13.03 -22.21 37.94
N CYS A 547 12.08 -21.94 37.02
CA CYS A 547 11.92 -22.63 35.74
C CYS A 547 11.99 -21.60 34.60
N PRO A 548 13.12 -20.94 34.36
CA PRO A 548 13.24 -19.91 33.34
C PRO A 548 12.94 -20.45 31.95
N VAL A 549 12.41 -19.59 31.07
CA VAL A 549 12.20 -19.89 29.65
C VAL A 549 13.55 -19.90 28.93
N GLU A 550 13.79 -20.87 28.06
CA GLU A 550 14.99 -20.90 27.22
C GLU A 550 14.91 -19.78 26.18
N VAL A 551 15.94 -18.95 26.10
CA VAL A 551 15.99 -17.82 25.14
C VAL A 551 16.97 -18.16 24.03
N ARG A 552 16.50 -18.07 22.77
CA ARG A 552 17.32 -18.24 21.56
C ARG A 552 17.29 -16.93 20.77
N GLU A 553 18.47 -16.31 20.62
CA GLU A 553 18.63 -15.07 19.85
C GLU A 553 19.43 -15.36 18.59
N ALA A 554 19.01 -14.77 17.47
CA ALA A 554 19.74 -14.86 16.21
C ALA A 554 19.71 -13.51 15.48
N GLY A 555 20.88 -13.14 14.95
CA GLY A 555 21.03 -12.05 14.02
C GLY A 555 20.99 -12.52 12.57
N GLU A 556 21.10 -11.63 11.61
CA GLU A 556 21.12 -11.92 10.18
C GLU A 556 22.27 -12.84 9.79
N GLU A 557 23.40 -12.80 10.51
CA GLU A 557 24.56 -13.67 10.31
C GLU A 557 24.22 -15.14 10.48
N ALA A 558 23.30 -15.50 11.38
CA ALA A 558 22.85 -16.87 11.57
C ALA A 558 22.02 -17.39 10.39
N PHE A 559 21.23 -16.51 9.77
CA PHE A 559 20.47 -16.84 8.55
C PHE A 559 21.41 -17.09 7.37
N ASP A 560 22.39 -16.22 7.15
CA ASP A 560 23.39 -16.35 6.10
C ASP A 560 24.19 -17.66 6.21
N SER A 561 24.59 -18.00 7.41
CA SER A 561 25.32 -19.26 7.66
C SER A 561 24.47 -20.51 7.40
N ALA A 562 23.19 -20.48 7.80
CA ALA A 562 22.28 -21.59 7.61
C ALA A 562 21.81 -21.73 6.14
N SER A 563 21.57 -20.65 5.44
CA SER A 563 21.22 -20.67 4.03
C SER A 563 22.38 -21.18 3.16
N ARG A 564 23.62 -20.87 3.50
CA ARG A 564 24.81 -21.41 2.85
C ARG A 564 25.00 -22.92 3.08
N LEU A 565 24.56 -23.43 4.22
CA LEU A 565 24.65 -24.85 4.53
C LEU A 565 23.56 -25.70 3.85
N SER A 566 22.40 -25.12 3.56
CA SER A 566 21.28 -25.83 2.93
C SER A 566 21.29 -25.79 1.39
N LEU A 567 21.95 -24.83 0.82
CA LEU A 567 22.21 -24.76 -0.62
C LEU A 567 23.54 -25.46 -0.86
N GLN A 568 23.51 -26.76 -1.20
CA GLN A 568 24.64 -27.28 -1.97
C GLN A 568 24.81 -26.31 -3.15
N PRO A 569 26.01 -25.75 -3.34
CA PRO A 569 26.24 -24.98 -4.54
C PRO A 569 25.92 -25.92 -5.72
N VAL A 570 24.81 -25.67 -6.40
CA VAL A 570 24.65 -26.17 -7.73
C VAL A 570 25.81 -25.50 -8.45
N GLU A 571 26.84 -26.24 -8.75
CA GLU A 571 27.81 -25.85 -9.75
C GLU A 571 27.00 -25.70 -11.03
N LEU A 572 26.44 -24.47 -11.19
CA LEU A 572 26.05 -24.01 -12.49
C LEU A 572 27.36 -23.93 -13.26
N GLU A 573 27.66 -25.01 -14.01
CA GLU A 573 28.52 -24.94 -15.18
C GLU A 573 27.83 -24.03 -16.24
N ALA A 574 27.36 -22.88 -15.84
CA ALA A 574 27.13 -21.78 -16.73
C ALA A 574 28.52 -21.15 -16.89
N GLU A 575 29.13 -21.37 -18.05
CA GLU A 575 30.17 -20.47 -18.53
C GLU A 575 29.63 -19.04 -18.32
N MET A 576 30.08 -18.40 -17.26
CA MET A 576 29.80 -17.01 -17.05
C MET A 576 30.32 -16.30 -18.30
N PRO A 577 29.48 -15.58 -19.06
CA PRO A 577 29.95 -14.88 -20.23
C PRO A 577 31.13 -14.03 -19.81
N ALA A 578 32.27 -14.20 -20.47
CA ALA A 578 33.56 -13.58 -20.11
C ALA A 578 33.50 -12.04 -20.08
N GLU A 579 32.44 -11.45 -20.64
CA GLU A 579 32.26 -10.01 -20.79
C GLU A 579 30.87 -9.59 -20.29
N ARG A 580 30.68 -9.52 -18.98
CA ARG A 580 29.49 -8.91 -18.38
C ARG A 580 29.47 -7.42 -18.67
N GLY A 581 28.34 -6.91 -19.20
CA GLY A 581 28.12 -5.49 -19.44
C GLY A 581 28.63 -5.00 -20.79
N VAL A 582 28.92 -5.90 -21.74
CA VAL A 582 29.23 -5.55 -23.12
C VAL A 582 28.19 -6.15 -24.07
N LEU A 583 27.58 -5.33 -24.90
CA LEU A 583 26.64 -5.76 -25.94
C LEU A 583 27.40 -6.56 -27.01
N ASN A 584 26.89 -7.72 -27.37
CA ASN A 584 27.41 -8.48 -28.49
C ASN A 584 27.18 -7.76 -29.84
N ALA A 585 27.76 -8.26 -30.93
CA ALA A 585 27.68 -7.60 -32.23
C ALA A 585 26.24 -7.52 -32.77
N GLU A 586 25.41 -8.52 -32.53
CA GLU A 586 24.00 -8.57 -32.92
C GLU A 586 23.17 -7.54 -32.16
N ASP A 587 23.31 -7.50 -30.84
CA ASP A 587 22.61 -6.54 -30.00
C ASP A 587 23.01 -5.09 -30.34
N ARG A 588 24.30 -4.84 -30.62
CA ARG A 588 24.76 -3.52 -31.07
C ARG A 588 24.07 -3.07 -32.37
N MET A 589 23.93 -3.97 -33.35
CA MET A 589 23.25 -3.66 -34.60
C MET A 589 21.76 -3.35 -34.42
N HIS A 590 21.12 -3.97 -33.44
CA HIS A 590 19.71 -3.70 -33.14
C HIS A 590 19.47 -2.48 -32.28
N LEU A 591 20.37 -2.20 -31.35
CA LEU A 591 20.18 -1.15 -30.32
C LEU A 591 20.82 0.19 -30.69
N LEU A 592 21.87 0.19 -31.51
CA LEU A 592 22.56 1.39 -31.94
C LEU A 592 22.16 1.74 -33.38
N THR A 593 22.07 3.04 -33.66
CA THR A 593 21.71 3.54 -35.00
C THR A 593 22.95 4.09 -35.66
N TYR A 594 23.21 3.69 -36.89
CA TYR A 594 24.35 4.12 -37.70
C TYR A 594 23.90 4.80 -38.98
N GLU A 595 24.62 5.82 -39.38
CA GLU A 595 24.47 6.46 -40.71
C GLU A 595 25.84 6.81 -41.31
N GLN A 596 25.88 6.95 -42.62
CA GLN A 596 27.08 7.38 -43.32
C GLN A 596 27.28 8.89 -43.20
N ASP A 597 28.47 9.30 -42.81
CA ASP A 597 28.88 10.71 -42.79
C ASP A 597 29.06 11.29 -44.24
N LYS A 598 29.60 12.51 -44.35
CA LYS A 598 29.85 13.19 -45.62
C LYS A 598 30.94 12.48 -46.44
N GLU A 599 31.80 11.68 -45.84
CA GLU A 599 32.89 10.95 -46.43
C GLU A 599 32.52 9.48 -46.75
N GLY A 600 31.31 9.07 -46.40
CA GLY A 600 30.78 7.72 -46.59
C GLY A 600 31.21 6.73 -45.51
N ILE A 601 31.76 7.21 -44.41
CA ILE A 601 32.14 6.39 -43.27
C ILE A 601 30.90 6.20 -42.38
N GLU A 602 30.63 4.96 -41.98
CA GLU A 602 29.56 4.63 -41.06
C GLU A 602 29.88 5.15 -39.67
N ARG A 603 28.95 5.92 -39.07
CA ARG A 603 29.09 6.57 -37.75
C ARG A 603 27.88 6.31 -36.90
N LEU A 604 28.10 6.18 -35.58
CA LEU A 604 27.04 6.13 -34.59
C LEU A 604 26.21 7.42 -34.63
N VAL A 605 24.88 7.32 -34.66
CA VAL A 605 23.98 8.47 -34.52
C VAL A 605 23.57 8.60 -33.05
N VAL A 606 23.86 9.78 -32.46
CA VAL A 606 23.64 9.96 -31.03
C VAL A 606 23.12 11.37 -30.69
N SER A 607 22.30 11.51 -29.68
CA SER A 607 21.90 12.82 -29.21
C SER A 607 22.81 13.32 -28.06
N PRO A 608 23.01 14.63 -27.89
CA PRO A 608 23.79 15.19 -26.80
C PRO A 608 23.31 14.74 -25.41
N SER A 609 21.99 14.64 -25.20
CA SER A 609 21.43 14.14 -23.95
C SER A 609 21.71 12.64 -23.72
N ALA A 610 21.83 11.84 -24.79
CA ALA A 610 22.19 10.43 -24.68
C ALA A 610 23.67 10.28 -24.28
N ILE A 611 24.59 11.10 -24.83
CA ILE A 611 26.00 11.14 -24.43
C ILE A 611 26.12 11.52 -22.95
N GLU A 612 25.38 12.54 -22.52
CA GLU A 612 25.37 12.99 -21.13
C GLU A 612 24.88 11.91 -20.16
N THR A 613 23.78 11.21 -20.50
CA THR A 613 23.25 10.08 -19.71
C THR A 613 24.25 8.94 -19.63
N TYR A 614 24.84 8.56 -20.78
CA TYR A 614 25.85 7.50 -20.84
C TYR A 614 27.10 7.83 -20.00
N ARG A 615 27.58 9.07 -20.09
CA ARG A 615 28.70 9.55 -19.28
C ARG A 615 28.41 9.54 -17.79
N SER A 616 27.18 9.78 -17.42
CA SER A 616 26.70 9.65 -16.03
C SER A 616 26.79 8.19 -15.55
N CYS A 617 26.28 7.24 -16.34
CA CYS A 617 26.41 5.79 -16.14
C CYS A 617 25.98 5.04 -17.42
N PRO A 618 26.87 4.21 -18.01
CA PRO A 618 26.53 3.42 -19.20
C PRO A 618 25.30 2.53 -19.04
N TYR A 619 25.20 1.88 -17.87
CA TYR A 619 24.04 1.02 -17.56
C TYR A 619 22.74 1.81 -17.44
N LYS A 620 22.77 2.98 -16.79
CA LYS A 620 21.60 3.88 -16.73
C LYS A 620 21.12 4.28 -18.12
N TRP A 621 22.05 4.69 -18.99
CA TRP A 621 21.73 5.00 -20.38
C TRP A 621 21.09 3.81 -21.10
N PHE A 622 21.62 2.61 -20.94
CA PHE A 622 21.10 1.40 -21.54
C PHE A 622 19.64 1.14 -21.08
N VAL A 623 19.39 1.21 -19.77
CA VAL A 623 18.07 0.95 -19.20
C VAL A 623 17.05 2.02 -19.61
N GLU A 624 17.40 3.32 -19.47
CA GLU A 624 16.46 4.41 -19.77
C GLU A 624 16.22 4.62 -21.25
N ARG A 625 17.27 4.48 -22.09
CA ARG A 625 17.19 4.86 -23.51
C ARG A 625 17.00 3.70 -24.46
N LYS A 626 17.43 2.49 -24.10
CA LYS A 626 17.36 1.31 -24.95
C LYS A 626 16.28 0.34 -24.50
N LEU A 627 16.25 -0.04 -23.22
CA LEU A 627 15.20 -0.86 -22.67
C LEU A 627 13.91 -0.06 -22.39
N ARG A 628 14.01 1.27 -22.25
CA ARG A 628 12.90 2.18 -21.99
C ARG A 628 12.11 1.77 -20.74
N LEU A 629 12.81 1.36 -19.70
CA LEU A 629 12.20 1.17 -18.38
C LEU A 629 12.02 2.57 -17.81
N ASP A 630 10.80 3.09 -17.96
CA ASP A 630 10.39 4.34 -17.35
C ASP A 630 9.87 4.06 -15.93
N ASP A 631 10.21 4.93 -15.02
CA ASP A 631 9.57 4.99 -13.71
C ASP A 631 8.15 5.54 -13.91
N GLU A 632 7.15 4.95 -13.28
CA GLU A 632 5.79 5.48 -13.26
C GLU A 632 5.78 6.76 -12.41
N GLY A 633 6.26 7.86 -12.98
CA GLY A 633 6.41 9.13 -12.29
C GLY A 633 5.11 9.91 -12.16
N GLU A 634 5.19 11.07 -11.49
CA GLU A 634 4.07 12.00 -11.27
C GLU A 634 3.45 12.52 -12.58
N ALA A 635 2.16 12.82 -12.58
CA ALA A 635 1.38 13.19 -13.76
C ALA A 635 1.89 14.43 -14.52
N PHE A 636 2.40 15.45 -13.82
CA PHE A 636 3.04 16.63 -14.38
C PHE A 636 4.45 16.77 -13.81
N GLY A 637 5.27 15.76 -14.11
CA GLY A 637 6.64 15.69 -13.62
C GLY A 637 7.58 16.65 -14.31
N GLY A 638 8.83 16.66 -13.89
CA GLY A 638 9.86 17.56 -14.43
C GLY A 638 10.08 17.43 -15.94
N ARG A 639 9.80 16.26 -16.53
CA ARG A 639 9.92 16.01 -17.98
C ARG A 639 8.78 16.66 -18.77
N GLU A 640 7.54 16.45 -18.35
CA GLU A 640 6.34 16.99 -18.98
C GLU A 640 6.31 18.52 -18.85
N MET A 641 6.63 19.04 -17.66
CA MET A 641 6.80 20.47 -17.42
C MET A 641 7.88 21.08 -18.33
N GLY A 642 9.00 20.39 -18.48
CA GLY A 642 10.07 20.80 -19.42
C GLY A 642 9.54 20.92 -20.84
N THR A 643 8.91 19.86 -21.36
CA THR A 643 8.35 19.84 -22.70
C THR A 643 7.30 20.93 -22.92
N PHE A 644 6.43 21.15 -21.94
CA PHE A 644 5.43 22.23 -21.97
C PHE A 644 6.09 23.61 -22.05
N VAL A 645 7.10 23.89 -21.22
CA VAL A 645 7.84 25.17 -21.23
C VAL A 645 8.54 25.43 -22.56
N HIS A 646 9.17 24.42 -23.15
CA HIS A 646 9.79 24.54 -24.48
C HIS A 646 8.75 24.91 -25.53
N GLY A 647 7.57 24.29 -25.54
CA GLY A 647 6.45 24.63 -26.41
C GLY A 647 5.93 26.06 -26.20
N VAL A 648 5.82 26.51 -24.94
CA VAL A 648 5.42 27.90 -24.62
C VAL A 648 6.44 28.91 -25.17
N PHE A 649 7.74 28.71 -24.90
CA PHE A 649 8.77 29.64 -25.38
C PHE A 649 8.91 29.63 -26.90
N GLN A 650 8.82 28.48 -27.54
CA GLN A 650 8.83 28.40 -29.00
C GLN A 650 7.70 29.26 -29.59
N ARG A 651 6.45 29.06 -29.17
CA ARG A 651 5.29 29.79 -29.68
C ARG A 651 5.37 31.28 -29.35
N PHE A 652 5.83 31.61 -28.14
CA PHE A 652 6.03 32.99 -27.77
C PHE A 652 6.99 33.74 -28.71
N TYR A 653 8.17 33.19 -28.97
CA TYR A 653 9.14 33.85 -29.83
C TYR A 653 8.76 33.83 -31.29
N GLU A 654 8.06 32.81 -31.77
CA GLU A 654 7.47 32.80 -33.12
C GLU A 654 6.43 33.95 -33.25
N ALA A 655 5.55 34.09 -32.29
CA ALA A 655 4.57 35.20 -32.27
C ALA A 655 5.24 36.57 -32.08
N TRP A 656 6.34 36.63 -31.29
CA TRP A 656 7.11 37.82 -31.06
C TRP A 656 7.82 38.32 -32.34
N ALA A 657 8.39 37.38 -33.09
CA ALA A 657 9.02 37.67 -34.39
C ALA A 657 7.99 38.14 -35.43
N LEU A 658 6.79 37.55 -35.44
CA LEU A 658 5.70 38.02 -36.34
C LEU A 658 5.26 39.47 -36.05
N GLN A 659 5.42 39.97 -34.83
CA GLN A 659 5.21 41.38 -34.48
C GLN A 659 6.38 42.31 -34.84
N GLY A 660 7.48 41.73 -35.43
CA GLY A 660 8.64 42.52 -35.85
C GLY A 660 9.70 42.72 -34.74
N TYR A 661 9.62 41.97 -33.67
CA TYR A 661 10.57 42.04 -32.57
C TYR A 661 11.49 40.82 -32.62
N ASP A 662 12.78 41.03 -32.41
CA ASP A 662 13.82 39.96 -32.39
C ASP A 662 14.42 39.73 -30.99
N ARG A 663 14.08 40.54 -29.99
CA ARG A 663 14.48 40.42 -28.58
C ARG A 663 13.49 41.16 -27.65
N VAL A 664 13.51 40.77 -26.40
CA VAL A 664 12.80 41.51 -25.34
C VAL A 664 13.71 42.62 -24.80
N THR A 665 13.22 43.86 -24.80
CA THR A 665 13.93 45.04 -24.27
C THR A 665 13.16 45.66 -23.10
N PRO A 666 13.77 46.56 -22.31
CA PRO A 666 13.02 47.23 -21.25
C PRO A 666 11.77 47.95 -21.76
N GLU A 667 11.79 48.49 -22.98
CA GLU A 667 10.69 49.21 -23.58
C GLU A 667 9.57 48.29 -24.04
N THR A 668 9.90 47.04 -24.42
CA THR A 668 8.94 46.05 -24.94
C THR A 668 8.51 45.01 -23.90
N LEU A 669 9.06 45.07 -22.69
CA LEU A 669 8.86 44.04 -21.65
C LEU A 669 7.35 43.85 -21.32
N SER A 670 6.60 44.92 -21.13
CA SER A 670 5.18 44.78 -20.79
C SER A 670 4.40 44.07 -21.89
N LEU A 671 4.68 44.45 -23.13
CA LEU A 671 4.04 43.80 -24.31
C LEU A 671 4.45 42.33 -24.43
N ALA A 672 5.75 42.01 -24.15
CA ALA A 672 6.24 40.66 -24.17
C ALA A 672 5.60 39.77 -23.07
N GLN A 673 5.40 40.34 -21.87
CA GLN A 673 4.73 39.66 -20.78
C GLN A 673 3.24 39.38 -21.07
N GLU A 674 2.53 40.33 -21.66
CA GLU A 674 1.15 40.16 -22.09
C GLU A 674 1.04 39.06 -23.16
N LEU A 675 1.92 39.09 -24.15
CA LEU A 675 1.95 38.07 -25.20
C LEU A 675 2.29 36.68 -24.64
N LEU A 676 3.30 36.58 -23.75
CA LEU A 676 3.65 35.29 -23.13
C LEU A 676 2.48 34.75 -22.31
N ALA A 677 1.78 35.59 -21.58
CA ALA A 677 0.61 35.18 -20.81
C ALA A 677 -0.50 34.63 -21.71
N SER A 678 -0.78 35.31 -22.86
CA SER A 678 -1.76 34.82 -23.83
C SER A 678 -1.34 33.48 -24.46
N VAL A 679 -0.10 33.38 -24.89
CA VAL A 679 0.44 32.13 -25.50
C VAL A 679 0.41 30.98 -24.50
N PHE A 680 0.70 31.25 -23.24
CA PHE A 680 0.67 30.25 -22.19
C PHE A 680 -0.75 29.69 -22.01
N GLU A 681 -1.76 30.55 -21.88
CA GLU A 681 -3.16 30.14 -21.74
C GLU A 681 -3.66 29.39 -22.96
N GLU A 682 -3.38 29.93 -24.17
CA GLU A 682 -3.78 29.28 -25.43
C GLU A 682 -3.18 27.87 -25.57
N TYR A 683 -1.89 27.71 -25.20
CA TYR A 683 -1.24 26.42 -25.25
C TYR A 683 -1.72 25.46 -24.15
N ALA A 684 -1.99 25.97 -22.96
CA ALA A 684 -2.58 25.16 -21.90
C ALA A 684 -3.98 24.65 -22.28
N ASP A 685 -4.82 25.52 -22.88
CA ASP A 685 -6.16 25.13 -23.35
C ASP A 685 -6.13 24.18 -24.54
N GLU A 686 -5.15 24.33 -25.45
CA GLU A 686 -4.90 23.37 -26.51
C GLU A 686 -4.56 22.00 -25.95
N GLN A 687 -3.65 21.94 -24.96
CA GLN A 687 -3.28 20.69 -24.28
C GLN A 687 -4.50 20.02 -23.62
N LYS A 688 -5.37 20.78 -22.96
CA LYS A 688 -6.59 20.24 -22.36
C LYS A 688 -7.55 19.64 -23.38
N SER A 689 -7.54 20.15 -24.62
CA SER A 689 -8.39 19.67 -25.72
C SER A 689 -7.84 18.47 -26.49
N MET A 690 -6.57 18.11 -26.25
CA MET A 690 -5.93 16.96 -26.89
C MET A 690 -6.51 15.63 -26.41
N GLN A 691 -6.37 14.59 -27.26
CA GLN A 691 -6.77 13.24 -26.90
C GLN A 691 -5.96 12.72 -25.70
N PRO A 692 -6.57 11.90 -24.85
CA PRO A 692 -5.87 11.21 -23.78
C PRO A 692 -4.64 10.45 -24.32
N GLY A 693 -3.47 10.67 -23.70
CA GLY A 693 -2.17 10.12 -24.13
C GLY A 693 -1.25 11.11 -24.85
N ASP A 694 -1.81 12.16 -25.47
CA ASP A 694 -1.02 13.21 -26.15
C ASP A 694 -0.86 14.49 -25.31
N ARG A 695 -1.54 14.58 -24.17
CA ARG A 695 -1.53 15.75 -23.31
C ARG A 695 -0.27 15.80 -22.45
N LEU A 696 0.32 17.00 -22.32
CA LEU A 696 1.48 17.23 -21.44
C LEU A 696 1.06 17.69 -20.01
N ILE A 697 -0.18 18.14 -19.84
CA ILE A 697 -0.69 18.66 -18.58
C ILE A 697 -1.94 17.92 -18.17
N ALA A 698 -2.09 17.67 -16.88
CA ALA A 698 -3.30 17.12 -16.32
C ALA A 698 -4.28 18.22 -15.91
N VAL A 699 -5.53 17.86 -15.58
CA VAL A 699 -6.65 18.79 -15.43
C VAL A 699 -7.08 18.93 -13.95
N SER A 700 -6.29 18.43 -13.00
CA SER A 700 -6.63 18.53 -11.58
C SER A 700 -6.46 19.95 -11.01
N GLU A 701 -7.12 20.24 -9.90
CA GLU A 701 -7.03 21.55 -9.22
C GLU A 701 -5.61 21.83 -8.70
N LEU A 702 -4.89 20.79 -8.27
CA LEU A 702 -3.50 20.92 -7.81
C LEU A 702 -2.58 21.36 -8.95
N GLU A 703 -2.71 20.73 -10.10
CA GLU A 703 -1.91 21.04 -11.29
C GLU A 703 -2.25 22.40 -11.88
N ARG A 704 -3.48 22.88 -11.73
CA ARG A 704 -3.84 24.26 -12.07
C ARG A 704 -3.03 25.27 -11.25
N GLN A 705 -2.84 25.01 -9.95
CA GLN A 705 -2.01 25.89 -9.11
C GLN A 705 -0.53 25.84 -9.52
N GLU A 706 -0.03 24.67 -9.92
CA GLU A 706 1.33 24.53 -10.43
C GLU A 706 1.53 25.27 -11.76
N LEU A 707 0.57 25.19 -12.67
CA LEU A 707 0.58 25.92 -13.93
C LEU A 707 0.58 27.45 -13.71
N GLU A 708 -0.23 27.97 -12.78
CA GLU A 708 -0.21 29.39 -12.43
C GLU A 708 1.13 29.83 -11.83
N GLN A 709 1.73 29.00 -10.98
CA GLN A 709 3.07 29.26 -10.45
C GLN A 709 4.12 29.24 -11.56
N LEU A 710 4.03 28.28 -12.48
CA LEU A 710 4.92 28.18 -13.63
C LEU A 710 4.81 29.42 -14.52
N LYS A 711 3.59 29.82 -14.88
CA LYS A 711 3.32 31.06 -15.62
C LYS A 711 3.98 32.28 -14.97
N SER A 712 3.81 32.44 -13.66
CA SER A 712 4.45 33.52 -12.90
C SER A 712 5.99 33.49 -12.96
N LYS A 713 6.59 32.30 -12.96
CA LYS A 713 8.04 32.11 -13.10
C LYS A 713 8.53 32.47 -14.51
N LEU A 714 7.79 32.07 -15.56
CA LEU A 714 8.12 32.41 -16.94
C LEU A 714 8.04 33.92 -17.21
N LEU A 715 7.03 34.61 -16.68
CA LEU A 715 6.93 36.07 -16.77
C LEU A 715 8.11 36.76 -16.07
N ALA A 716 8.53 36.27 -14.88
CA ALA A 716 9.72 36.80 -14.21
C ALA A 716 11.00 36.53 -15.00
N ASN A 717 11.06 35.40 -15.72
CA ASN A 717 12.19 35.05 -16.58
C ASN A 717 12.37 36.04 -17.73
N LEU A 718 11.28 36.52 -18.37
CA LEU A 718 11.37 37.58 -19.38
C LEU A 718 11.95 38.88 -18.82
N SER A 719 11.60 39.23 -17.58
CA SER A 719 12.16 40.42 -16.91
C SER A 719 13.68 40.33 -16.73
N PHE A 720 14.20 39.12 -16.56
CA PHE A 720 15.66 38.88 -16.54
C PHE A 720 16.25 38.94 -17.94
N GLN A 721 15.61 38.31 -18.92
CA GLN A 721 16.12 38.21 -20.30
C GLN A 721 16.26 39.56 -20.99
N GLN A 722 15.42 40.56 -20.68
CA GLN A 722 15.50 41.90 -21.28
C GLN A 722 16.88 42.57 -21.16
N ASN A 723 17.63 42.19 -20.16
CA ASN A 723 18.98 42.75 -19.87
C ASN A 723 20.13 41.91 -20.40
N LEU A 724 19.86 40.72 -20.93
CA LEU A 724 20.90 39.79 -21.38
C LEU A 724 21.35 40.11 -22.81
N PHE A 725 22.67 40.03 -23.05
CA PHE A 725 23.28 39.98 -24.39
C PHE A 725 22.74 41.06 -25.37
N LYS A 726 22.87 42.33 -24.98
CA LYS A 726 22.23 43.45 -25.71
C LYS A 726 22.53 43.54 -27.20
N ASP A 727 23.69 42.98 -27.62
CA ASP A 727 24.10 42.97 -29.01
C ASP A 727 23.61 41.72 -29.78
N PHE A 728 22.92 40.82 -29.10
CA PHE A 728 22.40 39.58 -29.67
C PHE A 728 20.87 39.66 -29.84
N HIS A 729 20.37 39.01 -30.89
CA HIS A 729 18.96 38.82 -31.16
C HIS A 729 18.65 37.36 -31.37
N VAL A 730 17.43 36.97 -31.07
CA VAL A 730 16.96 35.59 -31.22
C VAL A 730 16.84 35.24 -32.68
N ARG A 731 17.65 34.30 -33.16
CA ARG A 731 17.62 33.80 -34.54
C ARG A 731 16.67 32.64 -34.72
N SER A 732 16.65 31.70 -33.77
CA SER A 732 15.81 30.52 -33.88
C SER A 732 15.55 29.87 -32.56
N HIS A 733 14.37 29.25 -32.47
CA HIS A 733 13.96 28.35 -31.41
C HIS A 733 13.83 26.96 -31.98
N GLU A 734 14.03 25.92 -31.13
CA GLU A 734 13.89 24.52 -31.50
C GLU A 734 14.69 24.18 -32.76
N TYR A 735 15.92 24.72 -32.91
CA TYR A 735 16.76 24.54 -34.07
C TYR A 735 17.22 23.09 -34.19
N ALA A 736 16.73 22.38 -35.25
CA ALA A 736 17.03 20.99 -35.45
C ALA A 736 18.41 20.77 -36.10
N ILE A 737 19.21 19.91 -35.48
CA ILE A 737 20.37 19.25 -36.06
C ILE A 737 19.96 17.80 -36.33
N ARG A 738 19.73 17.48 -37.59
CA ARG A 738 19.24 16.14 -37.96
C ARG A 738 20.41 15.25 -38.38
N ALA A 739 20.26 13.93 -38.23
CA ALA A 739 21.27 12.98 -38.72
C ALA A 739 21.63 13.19 -40.20
N GLN A 740 20.64 13.60 -41.00
CA GLN A 740 20.81 13.95 -42.42
C GLN A 740 21.74 15.15 -42.68
N ASP A 741 21.91 16.05 -41.70
CA ASP A 741 22.84 17.16 -41.79
C ASP A 741 24.32 16.67 -41.73
N LYS A 742 24.54 15.43 -41.31
CA LYS A 742 25.85 14.76 -41.21
C LYS A 742 26.86 15.58 -40.42
N VAL A 743 26.45 16.17 -39.33
CA VAL A 743 27.32 16.93 -38.42
C VAL A 743 28.02 15.97 -37.49
N THR A 744 29.30 15.80 -37.68
CA THR A 744 30.14 14.92 -36.85
C THR A 744 30.61 15.61 -35.56
N TYR A 745 30.67 14.87 -34.45
CA TYR A 745 31.23 15.29 -33.18
C TYR A 745 31.81 14.06 -32.46
N GLY A 746 33.07 14.13 -32.09
CA GLY A 746 33.77 13.05 -31.38
C GLY A 746 33.69 11.68 -32.06
N GLY A 747 33.59 11.66 -33.40
CA GLY A 747 33.45 10.43 -34.18
C GLY A 747 32.00 9.97 -34.47
N ALA A 748 30.98 10.55 -33.86
CA ALA A 748 29.57 10.25 -34.08
C ALA A 748 28.83 11.34 -34.87
N ILE A 749 27.67 11.04 -35.43
CA ILE A 749 26.73 12.00 -36.03
C ILE A 749 25.77 12.47 -34.95
N ILE A 750 25.67 13.80 -34.78
CA ILE A 750 24.78 14.42 -33.83
C ILE A 750 23.35 14.53 -34.41
N ASN A 751 22.40 14.09 -33.61
CA ASN A 751 20.97 14.27 -33.85
C ASN A 751 20.32 14.88 -32.60
N GLY A 752 19.71 16.06 -32.74
CA GLY A 752 19.10 16.75 -31.60
C GLY A 752 18.47 18.08 -31.98
N ARG A 753 18.07 18.84 -30.97
CA ARG A 753 17.37 20.10 -31.17
C ARG A 753 17.89 21.11 -30.13
N ILE A 754 18.27 22.29 -30.58
CA ILE A 754 18.73 23.37 -29.75
C ILE A 754 17.55 24.25 -29.38
N ASP A 755 17.30 24.47 -28.12
CA ASP A 755 16.13 25.19 -27.64
C ASP A 755 16.11 26.64 -28.17
N ARG A 756 17.26 27.34 -28.09
CA ARG A 756 17.37 28.71 -28.58
C ARG A 756 18.77 29.02 -29.08
N VAL A 757 18.86 29.73 -30.20
CA VAL A 757 20.07 30.28 -30.77
C VAL A 757 19.93 31.79 -30.92
N ASP A 758 20.83 32.53 -30.28
CA ASP A 758 20.94 33.99 -30.45
C ASP A 758 22.19 34.33 -31.27
N VAL A 759 22.12 35.32 -32.14
CA VAL A 759 23.20 35.77 -33.00
C VAL A 759 23.39 37.28 -32.93
N ASP A 760 24.60 37.74 -33.23
CA ASP A 760 24.90 39.14 -33.44
C ASP A 760 25.19 39.47 -34.92
N ASP A 761 25.29 40.75 -35.28
CA ASP A 761 25.57 41.23 -36.62
C ASP A 761 26.98 40.86 -37.11
N LYS A 762 27.85 40.32 -36.27
CA LYS A 762 29.24 39.98 -36.56
C LYS A 762 29.41 38.48 -36.86
N GLY A 763 28.34 37.70 -36.82
CA GLY A 763 28.37 36.26 -37.00
C GLY A 763 28.78 35.45 -35.77
N ASN A 764 28.69 36.05 -34.59
CA ASN A 764 28.83 35.35 -33.33
C ASN A 764 27.48 34.75 -32.89
N PHE A 765 27.52 33.66 -32.16
CA PHE A 765 26.28 33.04 -31.62
C PHE A 765 26.41 32.57 -30.20
N ILE A 766 25.26 32.43 -29.54
CA ILE A 766 25.05 31.89 -28.21
C ILE A 766 24.02 30.76 -28.31
N VAL A 767 24.29 29.63 -27.66
CA VAL A 767 23.34 28.56 -27.48
C VAL A 767 22.74 28.67 -26.07
N ILE A 768 21.41 28.59 -25.97
CA ILE A 768 20.70 28.59 -24.72
C ILE A 768 19.77 27.37 -24.66
N ASP A 769 19.85 26.61 -23.57
CA ASP A 769 19.07 25.42 -23.29
C ASP A 769 18.22 25.64 -22.02
N TYR A 770 16.90 25.39 -22.08
CA TYR A 770 15.98 25.64 -20.97
C TYR A 770 15.92 24.42 -20.04
N LYS A 771 16.09 24.67 -18.73
CA LYS A 771 16.06 23.60 -17.72
C LYS A 771 15.24 24.00 -16.49
N GLY A 772 14.63 23.03 -15.80
CA GLY A 772 13.94 23.26 -14.56
C GLY A 772 14.89 23.77 -13.48
N SER A 773 15.86 22.99 -13.08
CA SER A 773 16.89 23.36 -12.10
C SER A 773 18.27 23.30 -12.74
N ILE A 774 19.07 24.34 -12.52
CA ILE A 774 20.43 24.46 -13.08
C ILE A 774 21.53 24.55 -12.02
N ALA A 775 21.22 24.25 -10.74
CA ALA A 775 22.19 24.41 -9.65
C ALA A 775 23.51 23.66 -9.89
N LYS A 776 23.44 22.48 -10.49
CA LYS A 776 24.59 21.60 -10.78
C LYS A 776 25.19 21.81 -12.19
N TYR A 777 24.66 22.73 -13.00
CA TYR A 777 25.04 22.87 -14.40
C TYR A 777 26.36 23.64 -14.63
N ALA A 778 27.00 24.12 -13.57
CA ALA A 778 28.36 24.64 -13.60
C ALA A 778 29.37 23.71 -12.91
N ALA A 779 28.94 22.53 -12.45
CA ALA A 779 29.82 21.59 -11.77
C ALA A 779 30.92 21.07 -12.71
N GLY A 780 32.15 21.09 -12.28
CA GLY A 780 33.28 20.63 -13.07
C GLY A 780 33.76 21.60 -14.17
N PHE A 781 33.22 22.83 -14.24
CA PHE A 781 33.74 23.84 -15.16
C PHE A 781 35.08 24.40 -14.68
N ASP A 782 36.08 24.34 -15.54
CA ASP A 782 37.43 24.91 -15.30
C ASP A 782 37.69 26.10 -16.24
N PRO A 783 37.84 27.31 -15.71
CA PRO A 783 38.19 28.50 -16.50
C PRO A 783 39.57 28.42 -17.16
N ASP A 784 40.48 27.66 -16.57
CA ASP A 784 41.90 27.56 -16.98
C ASP A 784 42.19 26.33 -17.86
N ALA A 785 41.13 25.60 -18.30
CA ALA A 785 41.20 24.36 -19.04
C ALA A 785 42.16 24.37 -20.24
N LEU A 786 42.32 25.49 -20.93
CA LEU A 786 43.24 25.62 -22.05
C LEU A 786 44.72 25.75 -21.64
N ASP A 787 45.02 26.00 -20.38
CA ASP A 787 46.37 26.05 -19.85
C ASP A 787 46.81 24.69 -19.27
N GLU A 788 45.86 23.77 -19.00
CA GLU A 788 46.07 22.48 -18.35
C GLU A 788 45.51 21.30 -19.18
N GLU A 789 45.77 21.28 -20.49
CA GLU A 789 45.17 20.32 -21.45
C GLU A 789 45.39 18.84 -21.08
N GLU A 790 46.55 18.48 -20.48
CA GLU A 790 46.87 17.08 -20.13
C GLU A 790 45.98 16.50 -18.97
N SER A 791 45.40 17.36 -18.12
CA SER A 791 44.58 16.98 -16.97
C SER A 791 43.11 17.33 -17.13
N PHE A 792 42.69 17.77 -18.32
CA PHE A 792 41.36 18.27 -18.55
C PHE A 792 40.30 17.18 -18.48
N GLU A 793 39.23 17.44 -17.72
CA GLU A 793 37.96 16.72 -17.75
C GLU A 793 36.83 17.70 -18.06
N SER A 794 35.95 17.30 -18.99
CA SER A 794 34.77 18.09 -19.33
C SER A 794 33.80 18.23 -18.16
N PRO A 795 33.06 19.35 -18.07
CA PRO A 795 32.00 19.54 -17.08
C PRO A 795 31.00 18.38 -17.04
N GLU A 796 30.28 18.22 -15.93
CA GLU A 796 29.25 17.15 -15.83
C GLU A 796 28.13 17.33 -16.87
N LYS A 797 27.74 18.59 -17.13
CA LYS A 797 26.69 18.96 -18.07
C LYS A 797 27.27 19.53 -19.35
N ILE A 798 27.12 18.81 -20.45
CA ILE A 798 27.80 19.06 -21.71
C ILE A 798 26.84 19.30 -22.89
N GLN A 799 25.54 19.13 -22.71
CA GLN A 799 24.56 19.23 -23.78
C GLN A 799 24.68 20.53 -24.60
N ALA A 800 24.70 21.68 -23.93
CA ALA A 800 24.80 22.98 -24.58
C ALA A 800 26.15 23.17 -25.28
N LEU A 801 27.24 22.60 -24.75
CA LEU A 801 28.58 22.64 -25.37
C LEU A 801 28.64 21.82 -26.67
N ILE A 802 28.06 20.62 -26.67
CA ILE A 802 27.95 19.78 -27.88
C ILE A 802 27.15 20.52 -28.95
N TYR A 803 26.03 21.13 -28.56
CA TYR A 803 25.23 21.93 -29.49
C TYR A 803 25.98 23.13 -30.04
N ALA A 804 26.74 23.83 -29.22
CA ALA A 804 27.55 24.95 -29.71
C ALA A 804 28.60 24.50 -30.73
N GLN A 805 29.28 23.40 -30.48
CA GLN A 805 30.26 22.85 -31.44
C GLN A 805 29.59 22.35 -32.75
N ALA A 806 28.45 21.65 -32.59
CA ALA A 806 27.73 21.14 -33.75
C ALA A 806 27.17 22.28 -34.61
N LEU A 807 26.67 23.36 -34.02
CA LEU A 807 26.20 24.54 -34.77
C LEU A 807 27.34 25.29 -35.44
N ARG A 808 28.49 25.44 -34.75
CA ARG A 808 29.73 25.99 -35.34
C ARG A 808 30.10 25.25 -36.63
N ARG A 809 30.08 23.92 -36.65
CA ARG A 809 30.37 23.09 -37.83
C ARG A 809 29.31 23.14 -38.91
N LYS A 810 28.05 23.26 -38.50
CA LYS A 810 26.94 23.31 -39.47
C LYS A 810 26.84 24.66 -40.19
N GLU A 811 26.93 25.74 -39.45
CA GLU A 811 26.67 27.10 -39.92
C GLU A 811 27.94 27.94 -40.17
N GLY A 812 29.09 27.53 -39.64
CA GLY A 812 30.32 28.28 -39.74
C GLY A 812 30.40 29.55 -38.89
N LEU A 813 29.45 29.74 -37.98
CA LEU A 813 29.40 30.88 -37.06
C LEU A 813 30.41 30.75 -35.93
N GLN A 814 30.70 31.86 -35.22
CA GLN A 814 31.65 31.86 -34.12
C GLN A 814 30.95 31.73 -32.74
N PRO A 815 31.23 30.66 -32.00
CA PRO A 815 30.59 30.45 -30.69
C PRO A 815 31.13 31.47 -29.64
N LYS A 816 30.22 31.99 -28.82
CA LYS A 816 30.53 32.91 -27.70
C LYS A 816 30.09 32.38 -26.36
N ALA A 817 29.00 31.60 -26.32
CA ALA A 817 28.52 30.98 -25.07
C ALA A 817 27.69 29.75 -25.34
N ALA A 818 27.68 28.87 -24.34
CA ALA A 818 26.79 27.72 -24.20
C ALA A 818 26.17 27.78 -22.80
N LEU A 819 24.89 28.03 -22.72
CA LEU A 819 24.20 28.44 -21.50
C LEU A 819 22.98 27.57 -21.20
N TYR A 820 22.68 27.48 -19.89
CA TYR A 820 21.46 26.90 -19.38
C TYR A 820 20.64 27.97 -18.68
N LEU A 821 19.36 28.07 -18.97
CA LEU A 821 18.43 29.04 -18.41
C LEU A 821 17.35 28.31 -17.62
N SER A 822 17.24 28.64 -16.33
CA SER A 822 16.22 28.03 -15.46
C SER A 822 14.87 28.65 -15.65
N TYR A 823 13.82 27.81 -15.75
CA TYR A 823 12.44 28.27 -15.72
C TYR A 823 11.76 28.03 -14.36
N SER A 824 12.38 27.36 -13.40
CA SER A 824 11.75 27.00 -12.13
C SER A 824 11.96 27.99 -11.00
N THR A 825 12.82 29.01 -11.17
CA THR A 825 13.14 29.97 -10.13
C THR A 825 12.85 31.42 -10.57
N LYS A 826 12.57 32.28 -9.58
CA LYS A 826 12.50 33.75 -9.74
C LYS A 826 13.77 34.45 -9.27
N ASN A 827 14.74 33.71 -8.73
CA ASN A 827 16.01 34.28 -8.24
C ASN A 827 16.95 34.54 -9.42
N GLU A 828 17.20 35.81 -9.74
CA GLU A 828 18.04 36.21 -10.85
C GLU A 828 19.46 35.64 -10.81
N GLN A 829 20.04 35.46 -9.62
CA GLN A 829 21.38 34.89 -9.47
C GLN A 829 21.45 33.38 -9.79
N ALA A 830 20.31 32.70 -9.79
CA ALA A 830 20.17 31.28 -10.07
C ALA A 830 19.53 31.00 -11.44
N LEU A 831 19.23 32.04 -12.23
CA LEU A 831 18.53 31.88 -13.51
C LEU A 831 19.41 31.39 -14.64
N MET A 832 20.73 31.64 -14.61
CA MET A 832 21.62 31.25 -15.70
C MET A 832 22.91 30.62 -15.22
N ARG A 833 23.40 29.60 -15.91
CA ARG A 833 24.69 28.94 -15.72
C ARG A 833 25.25 28.55 -17.09
N GLY A 834 26.55 28.31 -17.17
CA GLY A 834 27.20 27.80 -18.38
C GLY A 834 28.57 28.39 -18.61
N SER A 835 29.10 28.25 -19.83
CA SER A 835 30.42 28.65 -20.25
C SER A 835 30.35 29.79 -21.26
N LEU A 836 31.15 30.83 -21.05
CA LEU A 836 31.19 32.02 -21.88
C LEU A 836 32.60 32.36 -22.37
N ALA A 837 32.66 33.03 -23.51
CA ALA A 837 33.91 33.74 -23.91
C ALA A 837 34.16 34.95 -23.03
N GLN A 838 35.40 35.20 -22.71
CA GLN A 838 35.79 36.34 -21.87
C GLN A 838 35.30 37.71 -22.38
N THR A 839 35.14 37.85 -23.68
CA THR A 839 34.66 39.08 -24.34
C THR A 839 33.18 39.43 -24.04
N LEU A 840 32.39 38.48 -23.52
CA LEU A 840 30.99 38.73 -23.15
C LEU A 840 30.80 39.27 -21.72
N ILE A 841 31.83 39.19 -20.89
CA ILE A 841 31.70 39.55 -19.46
C ILE A 841 31.54 41.06 -19.21
N GLU A 842 32.13 41.93 -20.05
CA GLU A 842 32.10 43.36 -19.83
C GLU A 842 30.71 43.98 -19.92
N SER A 843 29.77 43.21 -20.42
CA SER A 843 28.38 43.67 -20.62
C SER A 843 27.30 42.93 -19.80
N GLU A 844 27.66 41.88 -18.98
CA GLU A 844 26.63 40.94 -18.50
C GLU A 844 26.76 40.54 -17.01
N THR A 845 25.63 40.14 -16.43
CA THR A 845 25.47 39.74 -15.01
C THR A 845 26.12 38.41 -14.62
N LEU A 846 26.75 37.70 -15.53
CA LEU A 846 27.38 36.40 -15.25
C LEU A 846 28.74 36.55 -14.56
N SER A 847 29.02 35.66 -13.65
CA SER A 847 30.25 35.64 -12.87
C SER A 847 31.47 35.37 -13.76
N ARG A 848 32.63 36.04 -13.44
CA ARG A 848 33.92 35.74 -14.07
C ARG A 848 34.35 34.27 -13.96
N SER A 849 33.82 33.55 -12.97
CA SER A 849 34.06 32.11 -12.81
C SER A 849 33.41 31.24 -13.89
N SER A 850 32.53 31.78 -14.71
CA SER A 850 31.92 31.09 -15.84
C SER A 850 32.63 31.38 -17.17
N CYS A 851 33.75 32.10 -17.16
CA CYS A 851 34.50 32.49 -18.34
C CYS A 851 35.68 31.60 -18.63
N VAL A 852 35.76 31.16 -19.85
CA VAL A 852 36.91 30.45 -20.41
C VAL A 852 38.04 31.49 -20.61
N LYS A 853 39.19 31.26 -20.02
CA LYS A 853 40.41 32.00 -20.29
C LYS A 853 41.03 31.52 -21.59
N GLY A 854 40.83 32.28 -22.67
CA GLY A 854 41.30 31.93 -23.99
C GLY A 854 40.21 31.91 -25.04
N ASN A 855 40.45 31.16 -26.11
CA ASN A 855 39.53 31.07 -27.23
C ASN A 855 38.40 30.05 -26.92
N PHE A 856 37.15 30.51 -26.88
CA PHE A 856 36.01 29.65 -26.59
C PHE A 856 35.84 28.52 -27.61
N ALA A 857 36.18 28.76 -28.87
CA ALA A 857 36.14 27.72 -29.90
C ALA A 857 37.18 26.62 -29.65
N SER A 858 38.38 26.97 -29.15
CA SER A 858 39.40 25.99 -28.75
C SER A 858 38.95 25.19 -27.53
N TYR A 859 38.24 25.83 -26.60
CA TYR A 859 37.66 25.14 -25.46
C TYR A 859 36.62 24.09 -25.90
N LEU A 860 35.77 24.41 -26.88
CA LEU A 860 34.83 23.44 -27.46
C LEU A 860 35.55 22.27 -28.15
N ASP A 861 36.69 22.52 -28.82
CA ASP A 861 37.50 21.49 -29.42
C ASP A 861 38.11 20.55 -28.35
N LEU A 862 38.56 21.08 -27.22
CA LEU A 862 39.09 20.32 -26.08
C LEU A 862 38.00 19.46 -25.40
N VAL A 863 36.79 20.02 -25.20
CA VAL A 863 35.63 19.27 -24.69
C VAL A 863 35.28 18.12 -25.64
N GLU A 864 35.31 18.35 -26.93
CA GLU A 864 35.01 17.30 -27.90
C GLU A 864 36.03 16.16 -27.85
N GLU A 865 37.32 16.47 -27.68
CA GLU A 865 38.37 15.46 -27.57
C GLU A 865 38.20 14.55 -26.35
N ASP A 866 37.78 15.12 -25.19
CA ASP A 866 37.43 14.33 -24.00
C ASP A 866 36.20 13.47 -24.23
N ILE A 867 35.15 14.01 -24.86
CA ILE A 867 33.91 13.31 -25.13
C ILE A 867 34.07 12.22 -26.23
N ALA A 868 34.99 12.34 -27.14
CA ALA A 868 35.27 11.33 -28.14
C ALA A 868 35.53 9.96 -27.50
N ARG A 869 36.25 9.90 -26.40
CA ARG A 869 36.49 8.66 -25.64
C ARG A 869 35.18 8.05 -25.10
N THR A 870 34.23 8.89 -24.68
CA THR A 870 32.90 8.42 -24.24
C THR A 870 32.10 7.82 -25.39
N ILE A 871 32.14 8.47 -26.55
CA ILE A 871 31.47 7.99 -27.79
C ILE A 871 32.07 6.67 -28.27
N GLU A 872 33.39 6.54 -28.25
CA GLU A 872 34.09 5.32 -28.58
C GLU A 872 33.71 4.15 -27.67
N ARG A 873 33.58 4.43 -26.35
CA ARG A 873 33.07 3.47 -25.36
C ARG A 873 31.62 3.09 -25.64
N MET A 874 30.76 4.04 -26.02
CA MET A 874 29.38 3.73 -26.44
C MET A 874 29.32 2.81 -27.65
N GLU A 875 30.16 3.12 -28.67
CA GLU A 875 30.21 2.35 -29.89
C GLU A 875 30.75 0.93 -29.69
N SER A 876 31.66 0.74 -28.75
CA SER A 876 32.14 -0.59 -28.34
C SER A 876 31.03 -1.46 -27.71
N GLY A 877 29.91 -0.87 -27.29
CA GLY A 877 28.80 -1.55 -26.66
C GLY A 877 28.96 -1.77 -25.16
N ASP A 878 29.85 -1.04 -24.50
CA ASP A 878 30.01 -1.09 -23.05
C ASP A 878 28.76 -0.49 -22.37
N VAL A 879 28.04 -1.32 -21.63
CA VAL A 879 26.84 -0.97 -20.84
C VAL A 879 27.00 -1.41 -19.38
N ALA A 880 28.23 -1.65 -18.93
CA ALA A 880 28.51 -2.01 -17.55
C ALA A 880 28.06 -0.89 -16.57
N PRO A 881 27.58 -1.23 -15.38
CA PRO A 881 27.23 -0.24 -14.37
C PRO A 881 28.51 0.43 -13.85
N ASP A 882 28.67 1.71 -14.23
CA ASP A 882 29.83 2.55 -13.92
C ASP A 882 29.36 3.98 -13.61
N PRO A 883 28.74 4.23 -12.42
CA PRO A 883 28.25 5.56 -12.07
C PRO A 883 29.44 6.50 -11.80
N ARG A 884 29.54 7.60 -12.55
CA ARG A 884 30.60 8.61 -12.40
C ARG A 884 30.50 9.33 -11.04
N THR A 885 29.30 9.57 -10.55
CA THR A 885 29.02 10.22 -9.27
C THR A 885 27.89 9.49 -8.54
N LYS A 886 27.80 9.67 -7.22
CA LYS A 886 26.68 9.14 -6.43
C LYS A 886 25.30 9.63 -6.94
N ASP A 887 25.26 10.87 -7.41
CA ASP A 887 24.05 11.49 -7.96
C ASP A 887 23.51 10.79 -9.20
N ALA A 888 24.36 10.08 -9.96
CA ALA A 888 23.93 9.29 -11.11
C ALA A 888 22.90 8.22 -10.75
N CYS A 889 22.92 7.73 -9.50
CA CYS A 889 22.03 6.69 -9.00
C CYS A 889 20.70 7.22 -8.41
N THR A 890 20.59 8.54 -8.13
CA THR A 890 19.45 9.12 -7.41
C THR A 890 18.11 8.88 -8.11
N TYR A 891 18.08 9.08 -9.43
CA TYR A 891 16.89 8.89 -10.27
C TYR A 891 17.06 7.73 -11.26
N CYS A 892 17.88 6.74 -10.93
CA CYS A 892 18.06 5.57 -11.78
C CYS A 892 16.95 4.57 -11.51
N PRO A 893 16.23 4.07 -12.52
CA PRO A 893 15.12 3.13 -12.35
C PRO A 893 15.58 1.74 -11.84
N VAL A 894 16.89 1.45 -11.90
CA VAL A 894 17.43 0.16 -11.45
C VAL A 894 17.72 0.20 -9.94
N LEU A 895 16.77 -0.27 -9.14
CA LEU A 895 16.88 -0.26 -7.69
C LEU A 895 17.92 -1.26 -7.15
N TYR A 896 18.07 -2.39 -7.80
CA TYR A 896 18.97 -3.49 -7.38
C TYR A 896 20.31 -3.55 -8.13
N CYS A 897 20.82 -2.41 -8.59
CA CYS A 897 22.12 -2.35 -9.24
C CYS A 897 23.26 -2.57 -8.22
N GLU A 898 24.19 -3.46 -8.54
CA GLU A 898 25.35 -3.79 -7.70
C GLU A 898 26.29 -2.58 -7.38
N LYS A 899 26.28 -1.58 -8.27
CA LYS A 899 27.07 -0.33 -8.12
C LYS A 899 26.25 0.81 -7.53
N ARG A 900 24.98 0.60 -7.22
CA ARG A 900 24.19 1.64 -6.56
C ARG A 900 24.79 1.88 -5.20
N ALA A 901 25.28 3.10 -4.96
CA ALA A 901 25.73 3.50 -3.64
C ALA A 901 24.56 3.32 -2.67
N ASN A 902 24.70 2.42 -1.69
CA ASN A 902 23.72 2.25 -0.63
C ASN A 902 23.43 3.62 -0.07
N GLY A 903 22.20 4.10 -0.28
CA GLY A 903 21.74 5.31 0.36
C GLY A 903 21.83 5.09 1.87
N SER A 904 22.71 5.84 2.49
CA SER A 904 22.70 6.00 3.93
C SER A 904 21.50 6.83 4.33
#